data_e9bc28f71d6dd0795675b8bab1197676
#
_entry.id   e9bc28f71d6dd0795675b8bab1197676
#
_cell.length_a   1.000
_cell.length_b   1.000
_cell.length_c   1.000
_cell.angle_alpha   90.00
_cell.angle_beta   90.00
_cell.angle_gamma   90.00
#
_symmetry.space_group_name_H-M   'P 1'
#
loop_
_entity.id
_entity.type
_entity.pdbx_description
1 polymer ?
#
loop_
_entity_poly.entity_id
_entity_poly.type
_entity_poly.pdbx_seq_one_letter_code
_entity_poly.pdbx_strand_id
1 'polypeptide(L)'
;MERNVFARTSSQHKLIILLLFTNKLSVFAQNSPSSSPQSSLTFHQREILDNATGLSLEWNLSLESKTILFTIERLRGSAEGNYVALGLTKKGRVEQGADVILTGIRSNGRPFVTDMVAANGRAVVQDRNQNWVLVDSQTLASGGSRITIQRGFDACDEQDMPFNTALIHLVWGYGSTTSSRTQTEISWRNESRPIYFLDPIVVPPPPQENETIKTFRVSRRMLIPARHTTYWCSMHKLNTTLSQKHHIVGFAPYFSSDLGRKHVHHQTIHRCIAPVDSDPVKLFEPFINHPGEECYINKRTQLPRSYCVEYVHQWAVGGKNVLFPDNIGFPLGGEYSPVQYFFYETHYDNPEVRDDLDVETGADFIYSSRLKENEGGIMMVGHGIFGQWVMPPMTTEFDVAGHCNPTCTTRMFPPGGVEMVAARLHAHLSSRRMRIKHFRNGIELPWILNDENYDFNFQPWRWLYNPVRILPGDQITVRCGYENTWKNSSATVSGYSTRDEMCVGWLLINKRLDYAHCMSEYPSEKTLARFGIQNMTWDLDLHDRIIHSATNPQNVGLTFNQLVTNVLSNYTIEQRRALEDEQLYTPHVQSCFNFISGGRIQYYLSLLKQELPEGVELPLPAMFRDLQVSDRTIQMPAISSVARYPREVPEYQPEISCPAPKSGGTGEGVYRGYKPPVGIGGKWRKY
;
A
#
# COMPACT_ATOMS: atom_id res chain seq x y z
N MET A 1 -6.67 31.20 -42.84
CA MET A 1 -6.83 29.71 -42.92
C MET A 1 -6.22 29.08 -41.67
N GLU A 2 -6.84 29.30 -40.55
CA GLU A 2 -6.45 28.66 -39.31
C GLU A 2 -7.63 28.76 -38.32
N ARG A 3 -8.49 27.82 -38.34
CA ARG A 3 -9.51 27.54 -37.33
C ARG A 3 -10.09 26.17 -37.65
N ASN A 4 -9.65 25.13 -36.96
CA ASN A 4 -10.38 23.87 -36.75
C ASN A 4 -9.40 22.70 -36.46
N VAL A 5 -8.75 22.72 -35.30
CA VAL A 5 -8.03 21.53 -34.78
C VAL A 5 -8.30 21.25 -33.31
N PHE A 6 -8.92 22.14 -32.54
CA PHE A 6 -9.01 21.98 -31.07
C PHE A 6 -10.31 21.34 -30.52
N ALA A 7 -11.25 20.91 -31.36
CA ALA A 7 -12.55 20.41 -30.88
C ALA A 7 -12.73 18.87 -30.86
N ARG A 8 -11.72 18.08 -31.23
CA ARG A 8 -11.88 16.61 -31.35
C ARG A 8 -11.29 15.74 -30.24
N THR A 9 -10.48 16.28 -29.33
CA THR A 9 -9.82 15.46 -28.30
C THR A 9 -10.68 15.21 -27.05
N SER A 10 -11.62 16.08 -26.73
CA SER A 10 -12.46 15.96 -25.53
C SER A 10 -13.53 14.86 -25.62
N SER A 11 -14.00 14.52 -26.82
CA SER A 11 -15.09 13.55 -27.03
C SER A 11 -14.61 12.08 -26.96
N GLN A 12 -13.40 11.79 -27.40
CA GLN A 12 -12.90 10.40 -27.40
C GLN A 12 -12.53 9.90 -26.02
N HIS A 13 -12.02 10.77 -25.14
CA HIS A 13 -11.68 10.35 -23.76
C HIS A 13 -12.91 10.10 -22.89
N LYS A 14 -14.00 10.84 -23.11
CA LYS A 14 -15.31 10.54 -22.46
C LYS A 14 -15.87 9.20 -22.86
N LEU A 15 -15.67 8.79 -24.11
CA LEU A 15 -16.15 7.52 -24.64
C LEU A 15 -15.34 6.32 -24.12
N ILE A 16 -14.03 6.49 -23.91
CA ILE A 16 -13.17 5.41 -23.39
C ILE A 16 -13.46 5.12 -21.91
N ILE A 17 -13.71 6.12 -21.09
CA ILE A 17 -14.10 5.91 -19.68
C ILE A 17 -15.48 5.25 -19.60
N LEU A 18 -16.44 5.64 -20.44
CA LEU A 18 -17.77 5.04 -20.49
C LEU A 18 -17.74 3.61 -21.08
N LEU A 19 -16.88 3.34 -22.08
CA LEU A 19 -16.71 1.99 -22.66
C LEU A 19 -16.01 1.00 -21.71
N LEU A 20 -15.14 1.45 -20.81
CA LEU A 20 -14.61 0.59 -19.75
C LEU A 20 -15.67 0.18 -18.72
N PHE A 21 -16.75 0.99 -18.59
CA PHE A 21 -17.90 0.67 -17.74
C PHE A 21 -18.98 -0.16 -18.46
N THR A 22 -19.18 0.01 -19.78
CA THR A 22 -20.29 -0.63 -20.51
C THR A 22 -19.98 -2.04 -21.01
N ASN A 23 -18.72 -2.40 -21.27
CA ASN A 23 -18.36 -3.74 -21.77
C ASN A 23 -18.30 -4.84 -20.70
N LYS A 24 -18.56 -4.55 -19.42
CA LYS A 24 -18.70 -5.56 -18.35
C LYS A 24 -20.15 -5.79 -17.89
N LEU A 25 -21.14 -5.11 -18.47
CA LEU A 25 -22.53 -5.14 -17.99
C LEU A 25 -23.48 -6.06 -18.79
N SER A 26 -23.01 -6.81 -19.78
CA SER A 26 -23.93 -7.54 -20.69
C SER A 26 -24.06 -9.04 -20.46
N VAL A 27 -23.69 -9.60 -19.32
CA VAL A 27 -24.05 -11.00 -19.00
C VAL A 27 -24.40 -11.11 -17.53
N PHE A 28 -25.64 -11.38 -17.24
CA PHE A 28 -26.29 -11.83 -16.01
C PHE A 28 -27.40 -10.91 -15.50
N ALA A 29 -28.54 -10.99 -16.20
CA ALA A 29 -29.83 -10.73 -15.61
C ALA A 29 -30.66 -12.01 -15.77
N GLN A 30 -30.68 -12.87 -14.77
CA GLN A 30 -31.75 -13.83 -14.54
C GLN A 30 -31.94 -14.07 -13.03
N ASN A 31 -33.05 -13.48 -12.56
CA ASN A 31 -33.95 -13.92 -11.47
C ASN A 31 -33.43 -14.48 -10.15
N SER A 32 -33.61 -13.69 -9.10
CA SER A 32 -34.25 -14.20 -7.85
C SER A 32 -34.62 -13.04 -6.90
N PRO A 33 -35.50 -13.26 -5.90
CA PRO A 33 -36.31 -12.24 -5.26
C PRO A 33 -35.63 -11.56 -4.08
N SER A 34 -36.03 -10.31 -3.84
CA SER A 34 -35.90 -9.45 -2.66
C SER A 34 -35.11 -10.00 -1.46
N SER A 35 -33.89 -9.53 -1.29
CA SER A 35 -33.17 -9.53 -0.03
C SER A 35 -32.34 -8.24 0.10
N SER A 36 -32.16 -7.75 1.33
CA SER A 36 -31.38 -6.60 1.80
C SER A 36 -30.21 -6.13 0.88
N PRO A 37 -29.78 -4.85 0.93
CA PRO A 37 -28.72 -4.34 0.05
C PRO A 37 -27.46 -5.18 0.21
N GLN A 38 -27.26 -6.10 -0.74
CA GLN A 38 -26.06 -6.92 -0.84
C GLN A 38 -24.86 -6.02 -1.12
N SER A 39 -23.75 -6.31 -0.44
CA SER A 39 -22.47 -5.65 -0.58
C SER A 39 -22.08 -5.49 -2.06
N SER A 40 -21.67 -4.31 -2.44
CA SER A 40 -21.08 -4.01 -3.76
C SER A 40 -19.71 -4.68 -3.99
N LEU A 41 -19.34 -5.63 -3.17
CA LEU A 41 -18.08 -6.37 -3.22
C LEU A 41 -18.28 -7.77 -3.83
N THR A 42 -17.33 -8.17 -4.68
CA THR A 42 -17.29 -9.52 -5.27
C THR A 42 -15.88 -10.08 -5.24
N PHE A 43 -15.78 -11.40 -5.18
CA PHE A 43 -14.51 -12.13 -5.32
C PHE A 43 -14.31 -12.67 -6.75
N HIS A 44 -15.28 -12.45 -7.64
CA HIS A 44 -15.15 -12.86 -9.02
C HIS A 44 -14.27 -11.87 -9.78
N GLN A 45 -13.12 -12.32 -10.26
CA GLN A 45 -12.14 -11.50 -10.97
C GLN A 45 -11.58 -12.25 -12.19
N ARG A 46 -11.10 -11.48 -13.18
CA ARG A 46 -10.47 -12.01 -14.39
C ARG A 46 -9.26 -11.17 -14.75
N GLU A 47 -8.16 -11.84 -15.09
CA GLU A 47 -6.93 -11.23 -15.63
C GLU A 47 -6.60 -11.84 -17.00
N ILE A 48 -6.23 -10.98 -17.95
CA ILE A 48 -5.70 -11.40 -19.25
C ILE A 48 -4.18 -11.54 -19.09
N LEU A 49 -3.67 -12.75 -19.27
CA LEU A 49 -2.25 -13.06 -19.09
C LEU A 49 -1.47 -12.90 -20.39
N ASP A 50 -2.01 -13.42 -21.52
CA ASP A 50 -1.35 -13.38 -22.82
C ASP A 50 -2.33 -13.03 -23.92
N ASN A 51 -2.20 -11.84 -24.51
CA ASN A 51 -3.07 -11.38 -25.60
C ASN A 51 -2.90 -12.19 -26.89
N ALA A 52 -1.69 -12.71 -27.18
CA ALA A 52 -1.39 -13.44 -28.41
C ALA A 52 -2.15 -14.77 -28.49
N THR A 53 -2.23 -15.48 -27.38
CA THR A 53 -2.96 -16.76 -27.28
C THR A 53 -4.39 -16.58 -26.76
N GLY A 54 -4.73 -15.40 -26.24
CA GLY A 54 -5.96 -15.13 -25.52
C GLY A 54 -6.05 -15.89 -24.21
N LEU A 55 -4.88 -16.14 -23.55
CA LEU A 55 -4.84 -16.76 -22.24
C LEU A 55 -5.35 -15.80 -21.18
N SER A 56 -6.32 -16.27 -20.41
CA SER A 56 -6.84 -15.55 -19.24
C SER A 56 -7.06 -16.50 -18.07
N LEU A 57 -6.95 -15.96 -16.88
CA LEU A 57 -7.32 -16.59 -15.63
C LEU A 57 -8.51 -15.85 -15.03
N GLU A 58 -9.56 -16.57 -14.73
CA GLU A 58 -10.71 -16.11 -13.96
C GLU A 58 -10.74 -16.89 -12.66
N TRP A 59 -11.03 -16.22 -11.54
CA TRP A 59 -11.15 -16.92 -10.26
C TRP A 59 -12.35 -16.44 -9.45
N ASN A 60 -12.83 -17.34 -8.62
CA ASN A 60 -13.88 -17.09 -7.65
C ASN A 60 -13.57 -17.81 -6.34
N LEU A 61 -14.03 -17.24 -5.21
CA LEU A 61 -13.79 -17.77 -3.87
C LEU A 61 -15.09 -18.19 -3.21
N SER A 62 -15.01 -19.27 -2.44
CA SER A 62 -15.99 -19.60 -1.40
C SER A 62 -15.31 -19.45 -0.04
N LEU A 63 -15.72 -18.43 0.71
CA LEU A 63 -15.19 -18.21 2.06
C LEU A 63 -15.72 -19.26 3.05
N GLU A 64 -16.92 -19.78 2.81
CA GLU A 64 -17.54 -20.81 3.66
C GLU A 64 -16.78 -22.15 3.56
N SER A 65 -16.52 -22.62 2.33
CA SER A 65 -15.78 -23.85 2.09
C SER A 65 -14.25 -23.65 2.10
N LYS A 66 -13.77 -22.41 2.21
CA LYS A 66 -12.35 -22.02 2.11
C LYS A 66 -11.70 -22.59 0.84
N THR A 67 -12.36 -22.42 -0.32
CA THR A 67 -11.88 -22.92 -1.61
C THR A 67 -11.78 -21.83 -2.65
N ILE A 68 -10.83 -22.00 -3.59
CA ILE A 68 -10.65 -21.17 -4.77
C ILE A 68 -10.92 -21.98 -6.02
N LEU A 69 -11.67 -21.39 -6.94
CA LEU A 69 -11.98 -21.95 -8.26
C LEU A 69 -11.24 -21.11 -9.30
N PHE A 70 -10.42 -21.76 -10.13
CA PHE A 70 -9.76 -21.16 -11.29
C PHE A 70 -10.42 -21.62 -12.58
N THR A 71 -10.75 -20.71 -13.46
CA THR A 71 -11.12 -20.98 -14.85
C THR A 71 -10.03 -20.42 -15.76
N ILE A 72 -9.29 -21.33 -16.39
CA ILE A 72 -8.18 -21.04 -17.29
C ILE A 72 -8.70 -21.14 -18.72
N GLU A 73 -8.78 -20.03 -19.44
CA GLU A 73 -9.22 -19.99 -20.81
C GLU A 73 -8.06 -19.62 -21.73
N ARG A 74 -7.87 -20.39 -22.79
CA ARG A 74 -6.94 -20.10 -23.87
C ARG A 74 -7.68 -20.21 -25.21
N LEU A 75 -7.71 -19.13 -25.96
CA LEU A 75 -8.47 -19.04 -27.21
C LEU A 75 -7.75 -19.69 -28.40
N ARG A 76 -6.42 -19.68 -28.42
CA ARG A 76 -5.58 -20.17 -29.54
C ARG A 76 -4.47 -21.06 -29.04
N GLY A 77 -3.99 -21.98 -29.88
CA GLY A 77 -2.78 -22.76 -29.62
C GLY A 77 -1.54 -21.86 -29.52
N SER A 78 -0.52 -22.35 -28.81
CA SER A 78 0.83 -21.75 -28.82
C SER A 78 1.77 -22.65 -29.60
N ALA A 79 2.69 -22.05 -30.36
CA ALA A 79 3.76 -22.80 -31.03
C ALA A 79 4.71 -23.46 -30.03
N GLU A 80 4.73 -22.98 -28.78
CA GLU A 80 5.62 -23.47 -27.71
C GLU A 80 5.03 -24.65 -26.93
N GLY A 81 3.75 -25.01 -27.17
CA GLY A 81 3.12 -26.16 -26.55
C GLY A 81 1.61 -26.07 -26.36
N ASN A 82 0.98 -27.21 -26.09
CA ASN A 82 -0.47 -27.33 -25.94
C ASN A 82 -0.94 -27.24 -24.49
N TYR A 83 -0.04 -27.25 -23.52
CA TYR A 83 -0.34 -27.17 -22.10
C TYR A 83 -0.06 -25.78 -21.57
N VAL A 84 -0.84 -25.35 -20.60
CA VAL A 84 -0.65 -24.12 -19.85
C VAL A 84 -0.05 -24.46 -18.51
N ALA A 85 1.02 -23.78 -18.15
CA ALA A 85 1.59 -23.80 -16.81
C ALA A 85 1.31 -22.46 -16.14
N LEU A 86 0.79 -22.50 -14.90
CA LEU A 86 0.65 -21.34 -14.03
C LEU A 86 1.53 -21.57 -12.80
N GLY A 87 2.47 -20.66 -12.54
CA GLY A 87 3.32 -20.71 -11.36
C GLY A 87 2.85 -19.68 -10.34
N LEU A 88 2.71 -20.09 -9.09
CA LEU A 88 2.43 -19.26 -7.93
C LEU A 88 3.75 -18.97 -7.22
N THR A 89 4.18 -17.71 -7.18
CA THR A 89 5.52 -17.35 -6.70
C THR A 89 5.50 -16.13 -5.78
N LYS A 90 6.56 -15.97 -4.98
CA LYS A 90 6.72 -14.80 -4.10
C LYS A 90 7.40 -13.60 -4.77
N LYS A 91 8.14 -13.82 -5.88
CA LYS A 91 9.04 -12.81 -6.46
C LYS A 91 8.83 -12.55 -7.95
N GLY A 92 7.71 -12.95 -8.53
CA GLY A 92 7.38 -12.70 -9.93
C GLY A 92 8.22 -13.47 -10.95
N ARG A 93 8.95 -14.51 -10.52
CA ARG A 93 9.71 -15.43 -11.36
C ARG A 93 9.66 -16.83 -10.79
N VAL A 94 9.83 -17.83 -11.64
CA VAL A 94 9.88 -19.23 -11.22
C VAL A 94 11.23 -19.50 -10.57
N GLU A 95 11.22 -19.82 -9.29
CA GLU A 95 12.38 -20.28 -8.52
C GLU A 95 12.21 -21.77 -8.23
N GLN A 96 13.30 -22.46 -7.86
CA GLN A 96 13.23 -23.84 -7.43
C GLN A 96 12.27 -23.98 -6.23
N GLY A 97 11.38 -24.97 -6.28
CA GLY A 97 10.36 -25.19 -5.26
C GLY A 97 9.11 -24.31 -5.44
N ALA A 98 8.97 -23.54 -6.53
CA ALA A 98 7.72 -22.81 -6.80
C ALA A 98 6.57 -23.78 -7.09
N ASP A 99 5.38 -23.48 -6.56
CA ASP A 99 4.11 -24.18 -6.81
C ASP A 99 3.67 -23.93 -8.25
N VAL A 100 3.38 -25.00 -9.02
CA VAL A 100 3.04 -24.92 -10.44
C VAL A 100 1.84 -25.79 -10.79
N ILE A 101 0.87 -25.21 -11.44
CA ILE A 101 -0.30 -25.89 -11.99
C ILE A 101 -0.04 -26.16 -13.48
N LEU A 102 -0.02 -27.42 -13.89
CA LEU A 102 0.05 -27.79 -15.31
C LEU A 102 -1.30 -28.35 -15.79
N THR A 103 -1.88 -27.72 -16.81
CA THR A 103 -3.20 -28.12 -17.30
C THR A 103 -3.31 -28.01 -18.83
N GLY A 104 -4.25 -28.73 -19.38
CA GLY A 104 -4.51 -28.75 -20.82
C GLY A 104 -5.42 -29.89 -21.28
N ILE A 105 -5.52 -30.08 -22.59
CA ILE A 105 -6.19 -31.22 -23.21
C ILE A 105 -5.14 -32.06 -23.92
N ARG A 106 -5.06 -33.33 -23.55
CA ARG A 106 -4.14 -34.31 -24.16
C ARG A 106 -4.51 -34.59 -25.61
N SER A 107 -3.59 -35.13 -26.39
CA SER A 107 -3.82 -35.51 -27.80
C SER A 107 -5.01 -36.50 -28.02
N ASN A 108 -5.35 -37.28 -26.98
CA ASN A 108 -6.51 -38.17 -26.96
C ASN A 108 -7.83 -37.47 -26.58
N GLY A 109 -7.86 -36.14 -26.50
CA GLY A 109 -9.03 -35.34 -26.14
C GLY A 109 -9.34 -35.28 -24.64
N ARG A 110 -8.56 -35.94 -23.78
CA ARG A 110 -8.80 -35.94 -22.31
C ARG A 110 -8.19 -34.71 -21.63
N PRO A 111 -8.97 -33.96 -20.86
CA PRO A 111 -8.45 -32.86 -20.03
C PRO A 111 -7.64 -33.42 -18.86
N PHE A 112 -6.75 -32.60 -18.34
CA PHE A 112 -6.00 -32.93 -17.14
C PHE A 112 -5.65 -31.68 -16.35
N VAL A 113 -5.42 -31.84 -15.07
CA VAL A 113 -4.67 -30.94 -14.19
C VAL A 113 -3.65 -31.79 -13.42
N THR A 114 -2.45 -31.28 -13.28
CA THR A 114 -1.39 -31.91 -12.52
C THR A 114 -0.74 -30.87 -11.62
N ASP A 115 -0.61 -31.23 -10.37
CA ASP A 115 0.13 -30.46 -9.39
C ASP A 115 1.62 -30.72 -9.59
N MET A 116 2.40 -29.64 -9.71
CA MET A 116 3.79 -29.69 -10.08
C MET A 116 4.59 -28.75 -9.20
N VAL A 117 5.86 -29.06 -9.04
CA VAL A 117 6.82 -28.18 -8.37
C VAL A 117 7.98 -27.86 -9.32
N ALA A 118 8.46 -26.63 -9.29
CA ALA A 118 9.60 -26.24 -10.12
C ALA A 118 10.90 -26.90 -9.62
N ALA A 119 11.50 -27.73 -10.45
CA ALA A 119 12.81 -28.34 -10.18
C ALA A 119 13.94 -27.33 -10.41
N ASN A 120 13.75 -26.43 -11.38
CA ASN A 120 14.64 -25.32 -11.70
C ASN A 120 13.85 -24.26 -12.50
N GLY A 121 14.50 -23.22 -12.98
CA GLY A 121 13.83 -22.13 -13.72
C GLY A 121 13.16 -22.51 -15.05
N ARG A 122 13.21 -23.76 -15.51
CA ARG A 122 12.58 -24.23 -16.76
C ARG A 122 11.79 -25.51 -16.58
N ALA A 123 12.27 -26.43 -15.78
CA ALA A 123 11.71 -27.76 -15.64
C ALA A 123 10.83 -27.86 -14.40
N VAL A 124 9.69 -28.54 -14.54
CA VAL A 124 8.76 -28.87 -13.47
C VAL A 124 8.66 -30.38 -13.33
N VAL A 125 8.53 -30.85 -12.10
CA VAL A 125 8.32 -32.26 -11.74
C VAL A 125 6.98 -32.39 -11.01
N GLN A 126 6.39 -33.57 -11.04
CA GLN A 126 5.13 -33.80 -10.36
C GLN A 126 5.33 -33.65 -8.84
N ASP A 127 4.39 -32.94 -8.21
CA ASP A 127 4.32 -32.84 -6.76
C ASP A 127 4.04 -34.19 -6.10
N ARG A 128 4.34 -34.30 -4.81
CA ARG A 128 4.06 -35.50 -4.00
C ARG A 128 2.57 -35.74 -3.87
N ASN A 129 1.80 -34.67 -3.72
CA ASN A 129 0.36 -34.69 -3.55
C ASN A 129 -0.32 -34.00 -4.76
N GLN A 130 -1.54 -34.39 -5.06
CA GLN A 130 -2.37 -33.77 -6.09
C GLN A 130 -3.48 -32.98 -5.40
N ASN A 131 -3.31 -31.69 -5.23
CA ASN A 131 -4.20 -30.85 -4.46
C ASN A 131 -5.22 -30.10 -5.34
N TRP A 132 -4.92 -29.96 -6.64
CA TRP A 132 -5.85 -29.41 -7.60
C TRP A 132 -6.79 -30.46 -8.17
N VAL A 133 -8.10 -30.19 -8.18
CA VAL A 133 -9.15 -31.06 -8.72
C VAL A 133 -9.73 -30.45 -10.00
N LEU A 134 -9.82 -31.25 -11.06
CA LEU A 134 -10.51 -30.88 -12.29
C LEU A 134 -12.02 -30.85 -12.06
N VAL A 135 -12.66 -29.70 -12.29
CA VAL A 135 -14.10 -29.49 -12.09
C VAL A 135 -14.84 -29.56 -13.42
N ASP A 136 -14.35 -28.86 -14.45
CA ASP A 136 -14.98 -28.81 -15.77
C ASP A 136 -13.95 -28.58 -16.87
N SER A 137 -14.30 -28.91 -18.09
CA SER A 137 -13.45 -28.65 -19.25
C SER A 137 -14.25 -28.57 -20.54
N GLN A 138 -13.85 -27.65 -21.42
CA GLN A 138 -14.44 -27.45 -22.72
C GLN A 138 -13.37 -27.20 -23.78
N THR A 139 -13.47 -27.90 -24.93
CA THR A 139 -12.74 -27.53 -26.14
C THR A 139 -13.51 -26.44 -26.85
N LEU A 140 -12.87 -25.31 -27.15
CA LEU A 140 -13.50 -24.18 -27.82
C LEU A 140 -13.52 -24.36 -29.33
N ALA A 141 -14.52 -23.76 -30.00
CA ALA A 141 -14.61 -23.77 -31.46
C ALA A 141 -13.40 -23.20 -32.19
N SER A 142 -12.65 -22.33 -31.49
CA SER A 142 -11.38 -21.74 -31.96
C SER A 142 -10.19 -22.72 -31.92
N GLY A 143 -10.36 -23.94 -31.43
CA GLY A 143 -9.30 -24.90 -31.15
C GLY A 143 -8.58 -24.65 -29.80
N GLY A 144 -9.06 -23.70 -29.02
CA GLY A 144 -8.60 -23.43 -27.67
C GLY A 144 -9.25 -24.32 -26.61
N SER A 145 -9.03 -24.00 -25.35
CA SER A 145 -9.60 -24.75 -24.22
C SER A 145 -10.03 -23.82 -23.09
N ARG A 146 -11.06 -24.22 -22.37
CA ARG A 146 -11.46 -23.66 -21.08
C ARG A 146 -11.44 -24.79 -20.07
N ILE A 147 -10.70 -24.62 -18.98
CA ILE A 147 -10.52 -25.64 -17.95
C ILE A 147 -10.77 -25.00 -16.60
N THR A 148 -11.65 -25.63 -15.81
CA THR A 148 -11.99 -25.17 -14.46
C THR A 148 -11.45 -26.16 -13.44
N ILE A 149 -10.68 -25.66 -12.49
CA ILE A 149 -10.02 -26.41 -11.44
C ILE A 149 -10.29 -25.79 -10.06
N GLN A 150 -10.21 -26.57 -9.01
CA GLN A 150 -10.48 -26.13 -7.65
C GLN A 150 -9.45 -26.68 -6.68
N ARG A 151 -9.12 -25.87 -5.63
CA ARG A 151 -8.29 -26.27 -4.49
C ARG A 151 -8.77 -25.55 -3.20
N GLY A 152 -8.44 -26.11 -2.04
CA GLY A 152 -8.56 -25.42 -0.76
C GLY A 152 -7.64 -24.21 -0.67
N PHE A 153 -7.96 -23.22 0.19
CA PHE A 153 -7.06 -22.10 0.43
C PHE A 153 -5.71 -22.56 0.97
N ASP A 154 -5.72 -23.56 1.82
CA ASP A 154 -4.53 -24.25 2.30
C ASP A 154 -4.55 -25.68 1.76
N ALA A 155 -3.52 -26.09 1.06
CA ALA A 155 -3.35 -27.45 0.57
C ALA A 155 -2.81 -28.40 1.66
N CYS A 156 -2.36 -27.87 2.80
CA CYS A 156 -1.70 -28.61 3.87
C CYS A 156 -0.44 -29.35 3.39
N ASP A 157 0.23 -28.76 2.42
CA ASP A 157 1.44 -29.24 1.79
C ASP A 157 2.52 -28.15 1.80
N GLU A 158 3.77 -28.54 2.11
CA GLU A 158 4.90 -27.60 2.13
C GLU A 158 5.35 -27.17 0.71
N GLN A 159 4.95 -27.90 -0.33
CA GLN A 159 5.29 -27.62 -1.73
C GLN A 159 4.28 -26.64 -2.35
N ASP A 160 3.12 -26.50 -1.74
CA ASP A 160 2.04 -25.64 -2.21
C ASP A 160 2.05 -24.25 -1.57
N MET A 161 1.75 -23.25 -2.36
CA MET A 161 1.54 -21.90 -1.87
C MET A 161 0.12 -21.72 -1.33
N PRO A 162 -0.08 -21.35 -0.05
CA PRO A 162 -1.41 -21.13 0.49
C PRO A 162 -2.03 -19.86 -0.09
N PHE A 163 -3.33 -19.89 -0.35
CA PHE A 163 -4.12 -18.69 -0.66
C PHE A 163 -4.53 -18.02 0.64
N ASN A 164 -3.80 -16.99 0.98
CA ASN A 164 -4.05 -16.14 2.14
C ASN A 164 -4.03 -14.65 1.74
N THR A 165 -3.90 -13.74 2.69
CA THR A 165 -3.88 -12.30 2.41
C THR A 165 -2.54 -11.79 1.88
N ALA A 166 -1.52 -12.64 1.72
CA ALA A 166 -0.23 -12.25 1.15
C ALA A 166 -0.28 -12.13 -0.37
N LEU A 167 0.59 -11.30 -0.91
CA LEU A 167 0.77 -11.17 -2.35
C LEU A 167 1.28 -12.45 -2.98
N ILE A 168 0.67 -12.85 -4.09
CA ILE A 168 1.13 -13.95 -4.95
C ILE A 168 1.40 -13.36 -6.34
N HIS A 169 2.60 -13.61 -6.85
CA HIS A 169 2.92 -13.33 -8.25
C HIS A 169 2.55 -14.53 -9.10
N LEU A 170 1.57 -14.36 -9.97
CA LEU A 170 1.21 -15.34 -10.98
C LEU A 170 2.15 -15.19 -12.18
N VAL A 171 2.85 -16.26 -12.51
CA VAL A 171 3.65 -16.40 -13.74
C VAL A 171 3.03 -17.46 -14.63
N TRP A 172 3.23 -17.40 -15.95
CA TRP A 172 2.64 -18.38 -16.88
C TRP A 172 3.61 -18.75 -17.99
N GLY A 173 3.36 -19.92 -18.57
CA GLY A 173 4.13 -20.43 -19.66
C GLY A 173 3.41 -21.55 -20.39
N TYR A 174 4.10 -22.11 -21.39
CA TYR A 174 3.57 -23.18 -22.23
C TYR A 174 4.52 -24.35 -22.25
N GLY A 175 3.94 -25.56 -22.24
CA GLY A 175 4.69 -26.79 -22.30
C GLY A 175 4.15 -27.75 -23.38
N SER A 176 5.01 -28.60 -23.87
CA SER A 176 4.65 -29.76 -24.67
C SER A 176 5.06 -31.04 -23.96
N THR A 177 4.35 -32.14 -24.22
CA THR A 177 4.79 -33.44 -23.71
C THR A 177 6.12 -33.80 -24.35
N THR A 178 7.17 -33.78 -23.52
CA THR A 178 8.39 -34.49 -23.88
C THR A 178 8.24 -35.98 -23.49
N SER A 179 8.93 -36.85 -24.17
CA SER A 179 8.88 -38.32 -23.97
C SER A 179 9.40 -38.78 -22.60
N SER A 180 9.83 -37.89 -21.73
CA SER A 180 10.26 -38.17 -20.35
C SER A 180 9.04 -38.12 -19.42
N ARG A 181 8.70 -39.25 -18.81
CA ARG A 181 7.56 -39.38 -17.89
C ARG A 181 7.69 -38.62 -16.56
N THR A 182 8.88 -38.07 -16.24
CA THR A 182 9.22 -37.54 -14.92
C THR A 182 9.41 -36.02 -14.87
N GLN A 183 9.60 -35.40 -16.02
CA GLN A 183 9.90 -33.97 -16.07
C GLN A 183 9.27 -33.31 -17.30
N THR A 184 8.69 -32.12 -17.14
CA THR A 184 8.13 -31.29 -18.20
C THR A 184 8.91 -29.99 -18.30
N GLU A 185 9.33 -29.60 -19.50
CA GLU A 185 9.94 -28.30 -19.75
C GLU A 185 8.87 -27.27 -20.07
N ILE A 186 8.97 -26.09 -19.47
CA ILE A 186 8.05 -24.97 -19.65
C ILE A 186 8.79 -23.79 -20.26
N SER A 187 8.23 -23.23 -21.31
CA SER A 187 8.60 -21.94 -21.88
C SER A 187 7.87 -20.84 -21.11
N TRP A 188 8.50 -20.36 -20.04
CA TRP A 188 7.94 -19.31 -19.19
C TRP A 188 7.95 -17.95 -19.89
N ARG A 189 6.92 -17.14 -19.65
CA ARG A 189 6.90 -15.73 -20.04
C ARG A 189 7.76 -14.92 -19.07
N ASN A 190 8.38 -13.84 -19.57
CA ASN A 190 9.15 -12.89 -18.76
C ASN A 190 8.28 -11.83 -18.09
N GLU A 191 7.05 -12.18 -17.76
CA GLU A 191 6.07 -11.32 -17.15
C GLU A 191 5.43 -12.02 -15.96
N SER A 192 4.98 -11.23 -14.99
CA SER A 192 4.17 -11.71 -13.87
C SER A 192 2.98 -10.79 -13.62
N ARG A 193 1.97 -11.32 -12.94
CA ARG A 193 0.84 -10.54 -12.42
C ARG A 193 0.81 -10.67 -10.91
N PRO A 194 1.07 -9.57 -10.18
CA PRO A 194 0.89 -9.53 -8.73
C PRO A 194 -0.60 -9.53 -8.40
N ILE A 195 -1.05 -10.45 -7.56
CA ILE A 195 -2.46 -10.65 -7.23
C ILE A 195 -2.63 -10.94 -5.74
N TYR A 196 -3.57 -10.24 -5.11
CA TYR A 196 -4.14 -10.62 -3.82
C TYR A 196 -5.42 -11.40 -4.09
N PHE A 197 -5.34 -12.72 -4.13
CA PHE A 197 -6.45 -13.57 -4.54
C PHE A 197 -7.66 -13.48 -3.62
N LEU A 198 -7.45 -13.24 -2.33
CA LEU A 198 -8.53 -13.13 -1.34
C LEU A 198 -9.12 -11.72 -1.20
N ASP A 199 -8.60 -10.74 -1.91
CA ASP A 199 -9.15 -9.39 -1.85
C ASP A 199 -10.40 -9.28 -2.73
N PRO A 200 -11.52 -8.75 -2.23
CA PRO A 200 -12.68 -8.46 -3.05
C PRO A 200 -12.44 -7.22 -3.92
N ILE A 201 -13.24 -7.08 -4.96
CA ILE A 201 -13.32 -5.85 -5.75
C ILE A 201 -14.69 -5.17 -5.57
N VAL A 202 -14.69 -3.85 -5.67
CA VAL A 202 -15.93 -3.07 -5.70
C VAL A 202 -16.56 -3.16 -7.09
N VAL A 203 -17.84 -3.58 -7.14
CA VAL A 203 -18.68 -3.48 -8.33
C VAL A 203 -19.67 -2.36 -8.10
N PRO A 204 -19.52 -1.21 -8.78
CA PRO A 204 -20.46 -0.12 -8.60
C PRO A 204 -21.84 -0.54 -9.12
N PRO A 205 -22.93 -0.15 -8.43
CA PRO A 205 -24.27 -0.34 -8.97
C PRO A 205 -24.43 0.51 -10.23
N PRO A 206 -25.38 0.16 -11.11
CA PRO A 206 -25.72 1.02 -12.23
C PRO A 206 -26.23 2.38 -11.71
N PRO A 207 -25.95 3.47 -12.45
CA PRO A 207 -26.47 4.80 -12.09
C PRO A 207 -27.98 4.76 -11.92
N GLN A 208 -28.47 5.44 -10.87
CA GLN A 208 -29.92 5.56 -10.66
C GLN A 208 -30.52 6.62 -11.59
N GLU A 209 -31.85 6.55 -11.76
CA GLU A 209 -32.59 7.58 -12.49
C GLU A 209 -32.33 8.96 -11.86
N ASN A 210 -31.94 9.93 -12.69
CA ASN A 210 -31.55 11.29 -12.29
C ASN A 210 -30.20 11.41 -11.56
N GLU A 211 -29.41 10.34 -11.41
CA GLU A 211 -28.04 10.44 -10.91
C GLU A 211 -27.11 10.98 -12.00
N THR A 212 -26.42 12.08 -11.69
CA THR A 212 -25.41 12.65 -12.57
C THR A 212 -24.02 12.25 -12.07
N ILE A 213 -23.28 11.50 -12.89
CA ILE A 213 -21.89 11.15 -12.65
C ILE A 213 -21.01 12.01 -13.52
N LYS A 214 -20.05 12.71 -12.91
CA LYS A 214 -19.09 13.60 -13.58
C LYS A 214 -17.67 13.28 -13.12
N THR A 215 -16.70 13.82 -13.86
CA THR A 215 -15.28 13.72 -13.53
C THR A 215 -14.65 15.11 -13.52
N PHE A 216 -13.61 15.25 -12.69
CA PHE A 216 -12.68 16.37 -12.76
C PHE A 216 -11.26 15.86 -12.56
N ARG A 217 -10.30 16.61 -13.09
CA ARG A 217 -8.88 16.27 -13.02
C ARG A 217 -8.12 17.28 -12.16
N VAL A 218 -7.24 16.76 -11.33
CA VAL A 218 -6.16 17.50 -10.68
C VAL A 218 -4.86 16.95 -11.25
N SER A 219 -4.13 17.74 -12.03
CA SER A 219 -2.86 17.32 -12.66
C SER A 219 -1.88 18.46 -12.77
N ARG A 220 -0.59 18.11 -12.88
CA ARG A 220 0.50 19.06 -13.08
C ARG A 220 1.46 18.54 -14.14
N ARG A 221 1.81 19.41 -15.10
CA ARG A 221 2.92 19.20 -16.03
C ARG A 221 4.18 19.85 -15.49
N MET A 222 5.29 19.13 -15.53
CA MET A 222 6.58 19.64 -15.10
C MET A 222 7.73 18.89 -15.75
N LEU A 223 8.87 19.54 -15.84
CA LEU A 223 10.16 18.92 -16.12
C LEU A 223 10.75 18.44 -14.79
N ILE A 224 10.91 17.11 -14.65
CA ILE A 224 11.45 16.52 -13.40
C ILE A 224 12.92 16.96 -13.26
N PRO A 225 13.34 17.53 -12.12
CA PRO A 225 14.73 17.89 -11.88
C PRO A 225 15.69 16.70 -12.00
N ALA A 226 16.91 16.96 -12.48
CA ALA A 226 17.97 15.97 -12.63
C ALA A 226 18.57 15.58 -11.26
N ARG A 227 17.80 14.86 -10.44
CA ARG A 227 18.20 14.32 -9.14
C ARG A 227 17.38 13.08 -8.78
N HIS A 228 17.90 12.26 -7.90
CA HIS A 228 17.31 10.95 -7.59
C HIS A 228 15.88 11.04 -7.06
N THR A 229 15.58 12.00 -6.18
CA THR A 229 14.29 12.15 -5.50
C THR A 229 13.79 13.57 -5.65
N THR A 230 12.53 13.75 -6.06
CA THR A 230 11.86 15.05 -6.14
C THR A 230 10.46 14.95 -5.56
N TYR A 231 10.14 15.77 -4.56
CA TYR A 231 8.80 15.98 -4.06
C TYR A 231 8.28 17.31 -4.57
N TRP A 232 7.31 17.29 -5.45
CA TRP A 232 6.76 18.50 -6.07
C TRP A 232 5.36 18.79 -5.60
N CYS A 233 5.12 20.00 -5.13
CA CYS A 233 3.85 20.48 -4.61
C CYS A 233 3.24 21.56 -5.49
N SER A 234 1.91 21.52 -5.68
CA SER A 234 1.18 22.53 -6.44
C SER A 234 -0.26 22.69 -5.93
N MET A 235 -0.83 23.90 -6.14
CA MET A 235 -2.20 24.20 -5.78
C MET A 235 -3.13 24.10 -7.00
N HIS A 236 -4.33 23.60 -6.77
CA HIS A 236 -5.35 23.40 -7.79
C HIS A 236 -6.71 23.84 -7.28
N LYS A 237 -7.58 24.21 -8.23
CA LYS A 237 -8.95 24.59 -7.97
C LYS A 237 -9.89 23.75 -8.83
N LEU A 238 -11.01 23.34 -8.27
CA LEU A 238 -12.10 22.82 -9.07
C LEU A 238 -12.72 23.93 -9.91
N ASN A 239 -12.64 23.81 -11.23
CA ASN A 239 -13.10 24.86 -12.16
C ASN A 239 -14.63 25.06 -12.19
N THR A 240 -15.37 24.28 -11.43
CA THR A 240 -16.83 24.35 -11.34
C THR A 240 -17.23 24.69 -9.90
N THR A 241 -18.03 25.72 -9.72
CA THR A 241 -18.68 26.00 -8.44
C THR A 241 -19.81 25.01 -8.25
N LEU A 242 -19.77 24.25 -7.17
CA LEU A 242 -20.79 23.29 -6.81
C LEU A 242 -21.66 23.85 -5.68
N SER A 243 -22.77 24.49 -6.05
CA SER A 243 -23.73 25.05 -5.08
C SER A 243 -24.46 23.98 -4.27
N GLN A 244 -24.59 22.79 -4.83
CA GLN A 244 -25.16 21.61 -4.16
C GLN A 244 -24.06 20.64 -3.76
N LYS A 245 -24.30 19.91 -2.67
CA LYS A 245 -23.42 18.85 -2.22
C LYS A 245 -23.42 17.67 -3.19
N HIS A 246 -22.25 17.15 -3.46
CA HIS A 246 -21.97 15.93 -4.21
C HIS A 246 -21.06 15.04 -3.40
N HIS A 247 -20.88 13.79 -3.83
CA HIS A 247 -19.88 12.92 -3.27
C HIS A 247 -18.88 12.44 -4.33
N ILE A 248 -17.59 12.52 -4.02
CA ILE A 248 -16.56 11.76 -4.74
C ILE A 248 -16.82 10.29 -4.44
N VAL A 249 -16.94 9.48 -5.49
CA VAL A 249 -17.25 8.04 -5.42
C VAL A 249 -16.12 7.17 -5.97
N GLY A 250 -15.02 7.77 -6.34
CA GLY A 250 -13.83 7.07 -6.82
C GLY A 250 -12.77 8.01 -7.38
N PHE A 251 -11.61 7.46 -7.65
CA PHE A 251 -10.51 8.15 -8.33
C PHE A 251 -9.66 7.18 -9.14
N ALA A 252 -8.97 7.73 -10.14
CA ALA A 252 -8.01 7.03 -10.96
C ALA A 252 -6.72 7.84 -11.09
N PRO A 253 -5.52 7.21 -11.05
CA PRO A 253 -4.29 7.92 -11.35
C PRO A 253 -4.29 8.37 -12.81
N TYR A 254 -3.76 9.56 -13.06
CA TYR A 254 -3.59 10.10 -14.40
C TYR A 254 -2.11 10.26 -14.74
N PHE A 255 -1.74 9.75 -15.91
CA PHE A 255 -0.42 9.91 -16.51
C PHE A 255 -0.60 10.23 -17.99
N SER A 256 0.00 11.32 -18.48
CA SER A 256 -0.07 11.69 -19.89
C SER A 256 0.73 10.72 -20.79
N SER A 257 1.67 9.97 -20.22
CA SER A 257 2.54 9.04 -20.92
C SER A 257 3.03 7.91 -20.01
N ASP A 258 3.54 6.84 -20.60
CA ASP A 258 4.24 5.77 -19.87
C ASP A 258 5.50 6.28 -19.17
N LEU A 259 6.13 7.33 -19.68
CA LEU A 259 7.26 7.98 -19.03
C LEU A 259 6.86 8.53 -17.66
N GLY A 260 5.73 9.26 -17.59
CA GLY A 260 5.18 9.75 -16.32
C GLY A 260 4.88 8.60 -15.35
N ARG A 261 4.30 7.51 -15.84
CA ARG A 261 3.99 6.33 -15.01
C ARG A 261 5.25 5.68 -14.42
N LYS A 262 6.36 5.63 -15.17
CA LYS A 262 7.62 5.02 -14.73
C LYS A 262 8.35 5.82 -13.66
N HIS A 263 8.22 7.14 -13.70
CA HIS A 263 8.95 8.03 -12.80
C HIS A 263 8.14 8.53 -11.61
N VAL A 264 6.83 8.29 -11.55
CA VAL A 264 6.02 8.61 -10.37
C VAL A 264 6.06 7.46 -9.38
N HIS A 265 6.56 7.75 -8.18
CA HIS A 265 6.59 6.80 -7.08
C HIS A 265 5.25 6.79 -6.32
N HIS A 266 4.75 7.95 -5.91
CA HIS A 266 3.42 8.12 -5.34
C HIS A 266 2.85 9.52 -5.57
N GLN A 267 1.54 9.62 -5.39
CA GLN A 267 0.75 10.84 -5.49
C GLN A 267 -0.17 10.96 -4.30
N THR A 268 -0.23 12.14 -3.71
CA THR A 268 -1.24 12.47 -2.70
C THR A 268 -1.96 13.76 -3.10
N ILE A 269 -3.28 13.79 -2.94
CA ILE A 269 -4.07 15.00 -3.11
C ILE A 269 -4.83 15.25 -1.83
N HIS A 270 -4.63 16.45 -1.31
CA HIS A 270 -5.28 16.91 -0.10
C HIS A 270 -6.30 17.98 -0.43
N ARG A 271 -7.42 17.96 0.25
CA ARG A 271 -8.34 19.10 0.23
C ARG A 271 -7.82 20.18 1.16
N CYS A 272 -7.92 21.44 0.72
CA CYS A 272 -7.57 22.58 1.53
C CYS A 272 -8.82 23.12 2.24
N ILE A 273 -8.69 23.40 3.53
CA ILE A 273 -9.75 23.86 4.40
C ILE A 273 -9.31 25.19 5.02
N ALA A 274 -10.02 26.27 4.69
CA ALA A 274 -9.76 27.56 5.30
C ALA A 274 -10.24 27.59 6.76
N PRO A 275 -9.57 28.33 7.65
CA PRO A 275 -10.11 28.61 8.98
C PRO A 275 -11.50 29.26 8.91
N VAL A 276 -12.33 29.04 9.94
CA VAL A 276 -13.74 29.47 9.97
C VAL A 276 -13.90 30.97 9.68
N ASP A 277 -12.98 31.81 10.17
CA ASP A 277 -13.02 33.26 10.01
C ASP A 277 -12.24 33.79 8.79
N SER A 278 -11.84 32.89 7.89
CA SER A 278 -10.99 33.22 6.73
C SER A 278 -11.76 33.05 5.42
N ASP A 279 -11.55 33.95 4.49
CA ASP A 279 -12.05 33.83 3.12
C ASP A 279 -11.17 32.85 2.33
N PRO A 280 -11.68 31.65 1.94
CA PRO A 280 -10.91 30.66 1.22
C PRO A 280 -10.40 31.16 -0.14
N VAL A 281 -11.13 32.11 -0.78
CA VAL A 281 -10.70 32.66 -2.05
C VAL A 281 -9.46 33.53 -1.86
N LYS A 282 -9.45 34.41 -0.86
CA LYS A 282 -8.27 35.25 -0.56
C LYS A 282 -7.07 34.40 -0.12
N LEU A 283 -7.33 33.27 0.56
CA LEU A 283 -6.28 32.40 1.09
C LEU A 283 -5.62 31.54 0.02
N PHE A 284 -6.38 30.99 -0.94
CA PHE A 284 -5.87 29.99 -1.86
C PHE A 284 -5.75 30.44 -3.32
N GLU A 285 -6.59 31.35 -3.80
CA GLU A 285 -6.61 31.81 -5.21
C GLU A 285 -5.25 32.34 -5.69
N PRO A 286 -4.47 33.10 -4.89
CA PRO A 286 -3.16 33.62 -5.33
C PRO A 286 -2.17 32.55 -5.77
N PHE A 287 -2.38 31.28 -5.35
CA PHE A 287 -1.45 30.17 -5.61
C PHE A 287 -1.88 29.23 -6.74
N ILE A 288 -3.07 29.43 -7.33
CA ILE A 288 -3.59 28.53 -8.38
C ILE A 288 -2.72 28.58 -9.65
N ASN A 289 -2.16 29.74 -9.97
CA ASN A 289 -1.27 29.92 -11.12
C ASN A 289 0.22 29.73 -10.77
N HIS A 290 0.52 29.40 -9.52
CA HIS A 290 1.90 29.11 -9.11
C HIS A 290 2.42 27.85 -9.81
N PRO A 291 3.65 27.84 -10.37
CA PRO A 291 4.19 26.70 -11.11
C PRO A 291 4.35 25.42 -10.27
N GLY A 292 4.20 25.54 -8.97
CA GLY A 292 4.57 24.52 -8.00
C GLY A 292 5.95 24.79 -7.41
N GLU A 293 6.30 24.07 -6.40
CA GLU A 293 7.59 24.16 -5.71
C GLU A 293 7.99 22.80 -5.10
N GLU A 294 9.26 22.69 -4.74
CA GLU A 294 9.75 21.56 -3.94
C GLU A 294 9.09 21.55 -2.57
N CYS A 295 8.47 20.44 -2.23
CA CYS A 295 7.66 20.33 -1.01
C CYS A 295 8.47 20.50 0.27
N TYR A 296 9.76 20.12 0.29
CA TYR A 296 10.51 19.90 1.52
C TYR A 296 11.92 20.52 1.56
N ILE A 297 12.46 20.97 0.43
CA ILE A 297 13.84 21.48 0.33
C ILE A 297 13.94 22.97 0.67
N ASN A 298 12.98 23.77 0.28
CA ASN A 298 13.00 25.20 0.53
C ASN A 298 12.60 25.54 1.98
N LYS A 299 13.42 26.35 2.64
CA LYS A 299 13.16 26.80 4.02
C LYS A 299 11.91 27.67 4.16
N ARG A 300 11.27 28.08 3.07
CA ARG A 300 10.03 28.85 3.04
C ARG A 300 9.16 28.36 1.89
N THR A 301 8.22 27.47 2.18
CA THR A 301 7.16 27.16 1.24
C THR A 301 6.28 28.39 1.05
N GLN A 302 5.99 28.74 -0.20
CA GLN A 302 5.04 29.82 -0.52
C GLN A 302 3.60 29.29 -0.47
N LEU A 303 3.42 28.00 -0.72
CA LEU A 303 2.11 27.37 -0.78
C LEU A 303 1.47 27.21 0.61
N PRO A 304 0.15 27.39 0.75
CA PRO A 304 -0.57 27.35 2.02
C PRO A 304 -0.83 25.90 2.49
N ARG A 305 0.21 25.08 2.50
CA ARG A 305 0.18 23.63 2.78
C ARG A 305 -0.46 23.30 4.15
N SER A 306 -0.26 24.13 5.15
CA SER A 306 -0.78 23.91 6.50
C SER A 306 -2.31 23.82 6.57
N TYR A 307 -3.00 24.33 5.56
CA TYR A 307 -4.45 24.25 5.45
C TYR A 307 -4.93 23.10 4.56
N CYS A 308 -4.01 22.37 3.94
CA CYS A 308 -4.32 21.34 2.94
C CYS A 308 -3.92 19.94 3.46
N VAL A 309 -4.78 19.31 4.25
CA VAL A 309 -4.39 18.16 5.05
C VAL A 309 -5.37 16.99 5.04
N GLU A 310 -6.57 17.22 4.51
CA GLU A 310 -7.54 16.15 4.35
C GLU A 310 -7.22 15.34 3.10
N TYR A 311 -6.81 14.09 3.26
CA TYR A 311 -6.56 13.21 2.13
C TYR A 311 -7.84 12.92 1.36
N VAL A 312 -7.84 13.18 0.05
CA VAL A 312 -8.92 12.81 -0.87
C VAL A 312 -8.45 11.85 -1.96
N HIS A 313 -7.16 11.74 -2.16
CA HIS A 313 -6.54 10.79 -3.08
C HIS A 313 -5.18 10.37 -2.56
N GLN A 314 -4.87 9.10 -2.79
CA GLN A 314 -3.56 8.56 -2.51
C GLN A 314 -3.31 7.35 -3.44
N TRP A 315 -2.22 7.43 -4.19
CA TRP A 315 -1.79 6.40 -5.11
C TRP A 315 -0.28 6.16 -4.99
N ALA A 316 0.18 4.94 -5.21
CA ALA A 316 1.58 4.60 -5.42
C ALA A 316 1.71 3.50 -6.47
N VAL A 317 2.96 3.18 -6.83
CA VAL A 317 3.32 2.21 -7.87
C VAL A 317 2.47 0.94 -7.76
N GLY A 318 1.96 0.47 -8.90
CA GLY A 318 1.09 -0.70 -8.98
C GLY A 318 -0.36 -0.48 -8.55
N GLY A 319 -0.70 0.70 -7.98
CA GLY A 319 -2.06 1.05 -7.62
C GLY A 319 -2.98 1.10 -8.84
N LYS A 320 -4.20 0.57 -8.68
CA LYS A 320 -5.27 0.58 -9.68
C LYS A 320 -6.24 1.74 -9.42
N ASN A 321 -7.22 1.92 -10.31
CA ASN A 321 -8.36 2.79 -10.07
C ASN A 321 -9.12 2.32 -8.82
N VAL A 322 -9.63 3.28 -8.06
CA VAL A 322 -10.38 3.04 -6.82
C VAL A 322 -11.81 3.51 -7.03
N LEU A 323 -12.75 2.60 -6.84
CA LEU A 323 -14.18 2.90 -6.75
C LEU A 323 -14.63 2.61 -5.34
N PHE A 324 -15.39 3.51 -4.74
CA PHE A 324 -15.89 3.31 -3.38
C PHE A 324 -17.12 2.42 -3.37
N PRO A 325 -17.35 1.65 -2.30
CA PRO A 325 -18.62 0.97 -2.06
C PRO A 325 -19.80 1.94 -2.13
N ASP A 326 -20.97 1.47 -2.52
CA ASP A 326 -22.12 2.35 -2.81
C ASP A 326 -22.61 3.18 -1.60
N ASN A 327 -22.29 2.76 -0.40
CA ASN A 327 -22.65 3.46 0.84
C ASN A 327 -21.64 4.52 1.29
N ILE A 328 -20.52 4.73 0.56
CA ILE A 328 -19.45 5.66 0.96
C ILE A 328 -19.17 6.68 -0.13
N GLY A 329 -18.98 7.94 0.26
CA GLY A 329 -18.50 9.01 -0.62
C GLY A 329 -17.76 10.08 0.18
N PHE A 330 -16.87 10.81 -0.48
CA PHE A 330 -16.22 11.96 0.15
C PHE A 330 -16.97 13.25 -0.24
N PRO A 331 -17.34 14.11 0.71
CA PRO A 331 -18.15 15.28 0.42
C PRO A 331 -17.44 16.24 -0.54
N LEU A 332 -18.19 16.84 -1.46
CA LEU A 332 -17.71 17.77 -2.46
C LEU A 332 -18.77 18.84 -2.73
N GLY A 333 -18.44 20.13 -2.59
CA GLY A 333 -19.36 21.26 -2.84
C GLY A 333 -20.40 21.47 -1.75
N GLY A 334 -21.43 22.25 -2.06
CA GLY A 334 -22.52 22.62 -1.16
C GLY A 334 -22.07 23.54 -0.01
N GLU A 335 -22.75 23.46 1.13
CA GLU A 335 -22.45 24.26 2.32
C GLU A 335 -21.03 24.00 2.85
N TYR A 336 -20.49 22.84 2.57
CA TYR A 336 -19.15 22.45 2.98
C TYR A 336 -18.05 23.37 2.40
N SER A 337 -18.09 23.64 1.13
CA SER A 337 -17.38 24.70 0.40
C SER A 337 -17.80 24.66 -1.07
N PRO A 338 -18.49 25.65 -1.58
CA PRO A 338 -18.90 25.71 -2.99
C PRO A 338 -17.71 25.81 -3.95
N VAL A 339 -16.59 26.37 -3.49
CA VAL A 339 -15.32 26.44 -4.21
C VAL A 339 -14.32 25.50 -3.54
N GLN A 340 -13.78 24.57 -4.29
CA GLN A 340 -12.88 23.56 -3.77
C GLN A 340 -11.46 23.82 -4.22
N TYR A 341 -10.52 23.77 -3.26
CA TYR A 341 -9.09 23.85 -3.49
C TYR A 341 -8.40 22.57 -3.08
N PHE A 342 -7.39 22.18 -3.84
CA PHE A 342 -6.63 20.96 -3.64
C PHE A 342 -5.13 21.26 -3.68
N PHE A 343 -4.41 20.58 -2.82
CA PHE A 343 -2.97 20.57 -2.79
C PHE A 343 -2.51 19.20 -3.31
N TYR A 344 -1.75 19.21 -4.40
CA TYR A 344 -1.23 18.03 -5.06
C TYR A 344 0.26 17.90 -4.76
N GLU A 345 0.64 16.79 -4.16
CA GLU A 345 2.01 16.40 -3.89
C GLU A 345 2.34 15.15 -4.71
N THR A 346 3.46 15.17 -5.42
CA THR A 346 3.96 14.03 -6.18
C THR A 346 5.40 13.75 -5.84
N HIS A 347 5.71 12.49 -5.55
CA HIS A 347 7.07 11.99 -5.43
C HIS A 347 7.50 11.39 -6.77
N TYR A 348 8.53 11.98 -7.36
CA TYR A 348 9.19 11.46 -8.57
C TYR A 348 10.50 10.77 -8.20
N ASP A 349 10.71 9.60 -8.79
CA ASP A 349 11.96 8.84 -8.73
C ASP A 349 12.68 8.93 -10.09
N ASN A 350 13.91 9.46 -10.08
CA ASN A 350 14.72 9.66 -11.25
C ASN A 350 16.14 9.06 -11.04
N PRO A 351 16.25 7.72 -10.99
CA PRO A 351 17.50 7.05 -10.61
C PRO A 351 18.62 7.26 -11.60
N GLU A 352 18.32 7.63 -12.85
CA GLU A 352 19.30 7.92 -13.90
C GLU A 352 19.71 9.40 -13.93
N VAL A 353 19.15 10.24 -13.07
CA VAL A 353 19.45 11.69 -12.97
C VAL A 353 19.27 12.41 -14.32
N ARG A 354 18.24 12.05 -15.07
CA ARG A 354 17.91 12.62 -16.38
C ARG A 354 17.34 14.03 -16.24
N ASP A 355 17.58 14.90 -17.20
CA ASP A 355 17.13 16.29 -17.27
C ASP A 355 16.06 16.55 -18.36
N ASP A 356 15.64 15.49 -19.07
CA ASP A 356 14.71 15.55 -20.21
C ASP A 356 13.32 14.97 -19.91
N LEU A 357 12.97 14.75 -18.63
CA LEU A 357 11.74 14.10 -18.22
C LEU A 357 10.58 15.10 -18.09
N ASP A 358 9.95 15.47 -19.20
CA ASP A 358 8.73 16.30 -19.22
C ASP A 358 7.47 15.43 -19.12
N VAL A 359 6.76 15.53 -18.02
CA VAL A 359 5.62 14.67 -17.72
C VAL A 359 4.44 15.48 -17.18
N GLU A 360 3.23 15.00 -17.45
CA GLU A 360 2.02 15.47 -16.76
C GLU A 360 1.38 14.32 -16.00
N THR A 361 1.18 14.51 -14.70
CA THR A 361 0.69 13.49 -13.78
C THR A 361 -0.34 14.05 -12.81
N GLY A 362 -1.21 13.20 -12.28
CA GLY A 362 -2.27 13.63 -11.36
C GLY A 362 -3.31 12.54 -11.12
N ALA A 363 -4.53 12.97 -10.84
CA ALA A 363 -5.66 12.07 -10.65
C ALA A 363 -6.95 12.60 -11.28
N ASP A 364 -7.76 11.67 -11.78
CA ASP A 364 -9.14 11.89 -12.16
C ASP A 364 -10.05 11.45 -11.00
N PHE A 365 -10.91 12.36 -10.56
CA PHE A 365 -11.93 12.09 -9.56
C PHE A 365 -13.28 11.86 -10.23
N ILE A 366 -13.99 10.86 -9.76
CA ILE A 366 -15.37 10.55 -10.17
C ILE A 366 -16.29 11.02 -9.06
N TYR A 367 -17.30 11.84 -9.36
CA TYR A 367 -18.25 12.32 -8.37
C TYR A 367 -19.69 12.20 -8.85
N SER A 368 -20.61 12.03 -7.91
CA SER A 368 -22.03 11.79 -8.12
C SER A 368 -22.86 12.86 -7.42
N SER A 369 -23.98 13.23 -8.07
CA SER A 369 -25.03 14.04 -7.44
C SER A 369 -25.84 13.25 -6.40
N ARG A 370 -25.83 11.91 -6.45
CA ARG A 370 -26.43 11.05 -5.43
C ARG A 370 -25.53 11.01 -4.20
N LEU A 371 -26.03 11.49 -3.09
CA LEU A 371 -25.32 11.44 -1.83
C LEU A 371 -25.30 10.00 -1.30
N LYS A 372 -24.14 9.60 -0.80
CA LYS A 372 -23.94 8.30 -0.18
C LYS A 372 -24.31 8.37 1.31
N GLU A 373 -24.63 7.24 1.89
CA GLU A 373 -25.03 7.12 3.29
C GLU A 373 -23.97 7.62 4.28
N ASN A 374 -22.71 7.32 3.98
CA ASN A 374 -21.57 7.63 4.85
C ASN A 374 -20.60 8.57 4.15
N GLU A 375 -20.17 9.61 4.87
CA GLU A 375 -19.05 10.44 4.47
C GLU A 375 -17.75 9.80 4.96
N GLY A 376 -17.02 9.20 4.04
CA GLY A 376 -15.75 8.56 4.35
C GLY A 376 -14.58 9.52 4.43
N GLY A 377 -13.47 9.02 4.91
CA GLY A 377 -12.18 9.72 4.99
C GLY A 377 -11.00 8.77 4.91
N ILE A 378 -9.83 9.35 4.70
CA ILE A 378 -8.55 8.62 4.70
C ILE A 378 -7.72 9.11 5.87
N MET A 379 -7.17 8.18 6.64
CA MET A 379 -6.27 8.44 7.76
C MET A 379 -4.95 7.68 7.58
N MET A 380 -3.82 8.33 7.82
CA MET A 380 -2.50 7.70 7.82
C MET A 380 -2.13 7.23 9.22
N VAL A 381 -1.60 6.02 9.32
CA VAL A 381 -1.11 5.40 10.56
C VAL A 381 0.29 4.81 10.33
N GLY A 382 1.07 4.67 11.38
CA GLY A 382 2.39 4.03 11.28
C GLY A 382 3.49 4.76 12.02
N HIS A 383 4.73 4.59 11.55
CA HIS A 383 5.92 5.21 12.12
C HIS A 383 6.26 6.53 11.42
N GLY A 384 6.72 7.52 12.18
CA GLY A 384 7.30 8.76 11.63
C GLY A 384 8.49 8.50 10.70
N ILE A 385 8.71 9.40 9.76
CA ILE A 385 9.58 9.20 8.60
C ILE A 385 10.80 10.14 8.56
N PHE A 386 11.30 10.55 9.72
CA PHE A 386 12.31 11.61 9.81
C PHE A 386 13.70 11.16 10.28
N GLY A 387 14.11 9.93 9.98
CA GLY A 387 15.43 9.42 10.34
C GLY A 387 15.54 8.94 11.79
N GLN A 388 14.44 8.56 12.41
CA GLN A 388 14.42 8.15 13.82
C GLN A 388 14.96 6.73 14.03
N TRP A 389 14.71 5.80 13.12
CA TRP A 389 15.18 4.43 13.24
C TRP A 389 16.19 4.07 12.16
N VAL A 390 17.04 3.11 12.49
CA VAL A 390 18.15 2.67 11.65
C VAL A 390 18.27 1.16 11.67
N MET A 391 18.67 0.56 10.54
CA MET A 391 18.87 -0.87 10.38
C MET A 391 20.31 -1.15 9.92
N PRO A 392 21.01 -2.12 10.54
CA PRO A 392 22.38 -2.49 10.15
C PRO A 392 22.46 -2.97 8.69
N PRO A 393 23.63 -2.81 8.03
CA PRO A 393 23.84 -3.37 6.69
C PRO A 393 23.71 -4.89 6.68
N MET A 394 23.41 -5.45 5.50
CA MET A 394 23.35 -6.91 5.27
C MET A 394 22.44 -7.65 6.27
N THR A 395 21.35 -7.02 6.64
CA THR A 395 20.35 -7.60 7.54
C THR A 395 19.30 -8.33 6.72
N THR A 396 19.03 -9.58 7.08
CA THR A 396 18.03 -10.43 6.40
C THR A 396 16.64 -10.32 7.02
N GLU A 397 16.55 -9.84 8.26
CA GLU A 397 15.29 -9.66 8.98
C GLU A 397 15.44 -8.56 10.03
N PHE A 398 14.54 -7.58 9.99
CA PHE A 398 14.49 -6.47 10.94
C PHE A 398 13.08 -5.88 10.99
N ASP A 399 12.49 -5.82 12.17
CA ASP A 399 11.14 -5.32 12.34
C ASP A 399 11.11 -3.90 12.91
N VAL A 400 10.21 -3.09 12.38
CA VAL A 400 9.89 -1.75 12.89
C VAL A 400 8.37 -1.66 13.06
N ALA A 401 7.91 -0.90 14.05
CA ALA A 401 6.49 -0.67 14.24
C ALA A 401 6.18 0.81 14.53
N GLY A 402 5.04 1.26 14.03
CA GLY A 402 4.46 2.55 14.36
C GLY A 402 3.03 2.39 14.85
N HIS A 403 2.59 3.26 15.75
CA HIS A 403 1.36 3.08 16.51
C HIS A 403 0.42 4.27 16.38
N CYS A 404 -0.88 3.98 16.41
CA CYS A 404 -1.94 4.89 16.79
C CYS A 404 -2.48 4.40 18.13
N ASN A 405 -2.12 5.08 19.22
CA ASN A 405 -2.36 4.61 20.57
C ASN A 405 -3.80 4.86 21.07
N PRO A 406 -4.23 4.23 22.18
CA PRO A 406 -5.56 4.41 22.74
C PRO A 406 -5.94 5.86 23.06
N THR A 407 -4.99 6.70 23.43
CA THR A 407 -5.25 8.11 23.73
C THR A 407 -5.68 8.87 22.48
N CYS A 408 -5.01 8.64 21.34
CA CYS A 408 -5.38 9.22 20.06
C CYS A 408 -6.75 8.72 19.59
N THR A 409 -6.96 7.40 19.56
CA THR A 409 -8.24 6.84 19.08
C THR A 409 -9.43 7.27 19.93
N THR A 410 -9.26 7.42 21.26
CA THR A 410 -10.29 7.95 22.15
C THR A 410 -10.71 9.38 21.79
N ARG A 411 -9.79 10.17 21.27
CA ARG A 411 -10.06 11.57 20.89
C ARG A 411 -10.54 11.74 19.45
N MET A 412 -10.05 10.90 18.57
CA MET A 412 -10.31 10.98 17.14
C MET A 412 -11.63 10.36 16.75
N PHE A 413 -12.00 9.26 17.41
CA PHE A 413 -13.16 8.49 17.00
C PHE A 413 -14.40 8.83 17.81
N PRO A 414 -15.58 8.87 17.17
CA PRO A 414 -16.85 9.05 17.86
C PRO A 414 -17.12 7.86 18.79
N PRO A 415 -18.06 7.99 19.78
CA PRO A 415 -18.35 6.94 20.75
C PRO A 415 -18.67 5.57 20.15
N GLY A 416 -19.29 5.53 18.96
CA GLY A 416 -19.60 4.29 18.24
C GLY A 416 -18.42 3.73 17.42
N GLY A 417 -17.27 4.41 17.42
CA GLY A 417 -16.13 4.06 16.60
C GLY A 417 -16.31 4.38 15.12
N VAL A 418 -15.40 3.84 14.33
CA VAL A 418 -15.38 3.92 12.86
C VAL A 418 -15.27 2.53 12.27
N GLU A 419 -15.72 2.34 11.04
CA GLU A 419 -15.49 1.12 10.30
C GLU A 419 -14.43 1.37 9.23
N MET A 420 -13.38 0.59 9.28
CA MET A 420 -12.37 0.55 8.24
C MET A 420 -12.87 -0.38 7.14
N VAL A 421 -12.97 0.14 5.92
CA VAL A 421 -13.50 -0.57 4.74
C VAL A 421 -12.41 -0.96 3.75
N ALA A 422 -11.30 -0.25 3.75
CA ALA A 422 -10.12 -0.59 2.98
C ALA A 422 -8.86 -0.11 3.70
N ALA A 423 -7.74 -0.73 3.38
CA ALA A 423 -6.44 -0.28 3.84
C ALA A 423 -5.41 -0.38 2.72
N ARG A 424 -4.31 0.34 2.90
CA ARG A 424 -3.16 0.30 2.02
C ARG A 424 -1.88 0.29 2.84
N LEU A 425 -0.97 -0.60 2.49
CA LEU A 425 0.36 -0.70 3.06
C LEU A 425 1.36 0.09 2.22
N HIS A 426 2.31 0.74 2.86
CA HIS A 426 3.40 1.43 2.17
C HIS A 426 4.70 1.38 2.96
N ALA A 427 5.71 0.91 2.27
CA ALA A 427 7.11 0.95 2.63
C ALA A 427 7.93 1.05 1.33
N HIS A 428 9.25 1.14 1.44
CA HIS A 428 10.13 1.23 0.28
C HIS A 428 10.77 -0.11 -0.10
N LEU A 429 11.95 -0.06 -0.72
CA LEU A 429 12.58 -1.20 -1.40
C LEU A 429 13.03 -2.34 -0.48
N SER A 430 13.25 -2.09 0.81
CA SER A 430 13.75 -3.12 1.73
C SER A 430 12.64 -3.88 2.46
N SER A 431 11.39 -3.42 2.38
CA SER A 431 10.28 -4.12 3.04
C SER A 431 9.94 -5.43 2.34
N ARG A 432 9.64 -6.46 3.15
CA ARG A 432 9.23 -7.80 2.68
C ARG A 432 7.93 -8.26 3.29
N ARG A 433 7.58 -7.72 4.46
CA ARG A 433 6.36 -8.08 5.22
C ARG A 433 5.76 -6.83 5.81
N MET A 434 4.44 -6.73 5.77
CA MET A 434 3.72 -5.63 6.42
C MET A 434 2.41 -6.10 7.02
N ARG A 435 2.09 -5.61 8.21
CA ARG A 435 0.84 -5.93 8.92
C ARG A 435 0.22 -4.69 9.53
N ILE A 436 -1.11 -4.62 9.51
CA ILE A 436 -1.87 -3.70 10.35
C ILE A 436 -2.52 -4.53 11.46
N LYS A 437 -2.01 -4.36 12.67
CA LYS A 437 -2.46 -5.05 13.88
C LYS A 437 -3.47 -4.19 14.62
N HIS A 438 -4.39 -4.86 15.32
CA HIS A 438 -5.46 -4.24 16.08
C HIS A 438 -5.47 -4.78 17.50
N PHE A 439 -5.43 -3.89 18.48
CA PHE A 439 -5.44 -4.26 19.89
C PHE A 439 -6.62 -3.58 20.60
N ARG A 440 -7.32 -4.33 21.44
CA ARG A 440 -8.43 -3.84 22.27
C ARG A 440 -8.32 -4.43 23.66
N ASN A 441 -8.35 -3.59 24.68
CA ASN A 441 -8.30 -4.01 26.09
C ASN A 441 -7.13 -4.97 26.40
N GLY A 442 -5.95 -4.73 25.80
CA GLY A 442 -4.76 -5.56 26.00
C GLY A 442 -4.79 -6.92 25.29
N ILE A 443 -5.69 -7.12 24.34
CA ILE A 443 -5.78 -8.34 23.51
C ILE A 443 -5.51 -7.98 22.06
N GLU A 444 -4.69 -8.75 21.37
CA GLU A 444 -4.53 -8.66 19.92
C GLU A 444 -5.71 -9.33 19.23
N LEU A 445 -6.44 -8.55 18.44
CA LEU A 445 -7.54 -9.01 17.61
C LEU A 445 -7.00 -9.54 16.27
N PRO A 446 -7.83 -10.19 15.43
CA PRO A 446 -7.43 -10.54 14.08
C PRO A 446 -6.80 -9.36 13.33
N TRP A 447 -5.74 -9.63 12.58
CA TRP A 447 -5.06 -8.59 11.82
C TRP A 447 -6.00 -7.94 10.81
N ILE A 448 -5.96 -6.63 10.71
CA ILE A 448 -6.77 -5.88 9.76
C ILE A 448 -6.28 -6.16 8.34
N LEU A 449 -4.97 -6.14 8.17
CA LEU A 449 -4.31 -6.46 6.91
C LEU A 449 -2.98 -7.15 7.20
N ASN A 450 -2.65 -8.15 6.41
CA ASN A 450 -1.38 -8.87 6.48
C ASN A 450 -0.86 -9.16 5.08
N ASP A 451 0.39 -8.86 4.85
CA ASP A 451 1.12 -9.22 3.64
C ASP A 451 2.50 -9.73 4.01
N GLU A 452 2.72 -11.03 3.80
CA GLU A 452 4.00 -11.71 4.05
C GLU A 452 4.96 -11.65 2.84
N ASN A 453 4.49 -11.12 1.71
CA ASN A 453 5.24 -11.05 0.46
C ASN A 453 5.16 -9.65 -0.16
N TYR A 454 5.21 -8.61 0.69
CA TYR A 454 5.10 -7.23 0.23
C TYR A 454 6.06 -6.93 -0.93
N ASP A 455 5.52 -6.37 -2.00
CA ASP A 455 6.27 -5.86 -3.15
C ASP A 455 6.07 -4.35 -3.29
N PHE A 456 7.17 -3.62 -3.21
CA PHE A 456 7.24 -2.18 -3.44
C PHE A 456 6.57 -1.74 -4.76
N ASN A 457 6.62 -2.58 -5.80
CA ASN A 457 6.05 -2.27 -7.11
C ASN A 457 4.54 -2.54 -7.22
N PHE A 458 3.90 -3.02 -6.14
CA PHE A 458 2.48 -3.34 -6.15
C PHE A 458 1.80 -2.95 -4.84
N GLN A 459 1.30 -1.72 -4.76
CA GLN A 459 0.73 -1.10 -3.57
C GLN A 459 -0.73 -0.65 -3.81
N PRO A 460 -1.68 -1.55 -4.08
CA PRO A 460 -3.08 -1.17 -4.27
C PRO A 460 -3.78 -0.85 -2.95
N TRP A 461 -4.91 -0.16 -3.02
CA TRP A 461 -5.91 -0.20 -1.98
C TRP A 461 -6.52 -1.61 -1.91
N ARG A 462 -6.59 -2.16 -0.70
CA ARG A 462 -7.11 -3.49 -0.42
C ARG A 462 -8.44 -3.35 0.31
N TRP A 463 -9.51 -3.81 -0.32
CA TRP A 463 -10.85 -3.78 0.25
C TRP A 463 -11.01 -4.89 1.27
N LEU A 464 -11.67 -4.58 2.39
CA LEU A 464 -12.00 -5.55 3.43
C LEU A 464 -13.41 -6.08 3.16
N TYR A 465 -13.53 -7.39 2.98
CA TYR A 465 -14.85 -8.00 2.79
C TYR A 465 -15.77 -7.77 4.00
N ASN A 466 -15.24 -7.93 5.20
CA ASN A 466 -15.87 -7.55 6.43
C ASN A 466 -15.19 -6.29 6.97
N PRO A 467 -15.87 -5.14 6.96
CA PRO A 467 -15.32 -3.94 7.57
C PRO A 467 -14.92 -4.16 9.02
N VAL A 468 -13.78 -3.62 9.42
CA VAL A 468 -13.27 -3.76 10.78
C VAL A 468 -13.68 -2.57 11.61
N ARG A 469 -14.42 -2.80 12.70
CA ARG A 469 -14.82 -1.75 13.64
C ARG A 469 -13.71 -1.44 14.62
N ILE A 470 -13.26 -0.18 14.60
CA ILE A 470 -12.27 0.38 15.50
C ILE A 470 -12.99 1.31 16.49
N LEU A 471 -12.81 1.06 17.77
CA LEU A 471 -13.47 1.81 18.85
C LEU A 471 -12.50 2.83 19.47
N PRO A 472 -13.01 3.89 20.11
CA PRO A 472 -12.22 4.71 21.02
C PRO A 472 -11.52 3.83 22.07
N GLY A 473 -10.21 4.02 22.25
CA GLY A 473 -9.41 3.21 23.17
C GLY A 473 -8.73 2.00 22.54
N ASP A 474 -9.00 1.69 21.27
CA ASP A 474 -8.23 0.68 20.54
C ASP A 474 -6.84 1.21 20.17
N GLN A 475 -5.86 0.31 20.01
CA GLN A 475 -4.58 0.62 19.40
C GLN A 475 -4.49 -0.02 18.01
N ILE A 476 -4.01 0.74 17.04
CA ILE A 476 -3.65 0.26 15.69
C ILE A 476 -2.14 0.33 15.58
N THR A 477 -1.52 -0.74 15.08
CA THR A 477 -0.07 -0.81 14.89
C THR A 477 0.25 -1.27 13.49
N VAL A 478 1.03 -0.50 12.75
CA VAL A 478 1.66 -0.95 11.51
C VAL A 478 3.01 -1.55 11.86
N ARG A 479 3.24 -2.82 11.51
CA ARG A 479 4.51 -3.51 11.67
C ARG A 479 5.07 -3.85 10.31
N CYS A 480 6.32 -3.52 10.07
CA CYS A 480 7.03 -3.72 8.81
C CYS A 480 8.29 -4.55 9.07
N GLY A 481 8.48 -5.59 8.26
CA GLY A 481 9.66 -6.42 8.26
C GLY A 481 10.53 -6.16 7.05
N TYR A 482 11.80 -5.91 7.26
CA TYR A 482 12.77 -5.46 6.26
C TYR A 482 13.90 -6.45 6.03
N GLU A 483 14.48 -6.36 4.83
CA GLU A 483 15.71 -7.03 4.39
C GLU A 483 16.49 -6.04 3.53
N ASN A 484 17.78 -5.79 3.83
CA ASN A 484 18.61 -4.85 3.08
C ASN A 484 19.89 -5.47 2.49
N THR A 485 19.92 -6.77 2.27
CA THR A 485 21.07 -7.47 1.66
C THR A 485 21.41 -6.96 0.28
N TRP A 486 20.46 -6.35 -0.43
CA TRP A 486 20.62 -5.75 -1.74
C TRP A 486 21.41 -4.42 -1.76
N LYS A 487 21.59 -3.76 -0.61
CA LYS A 487 22.20 -2.43 -0.49
C LYS A 487 23.74 -2.42 -0.43
N ASN A 488 24.41 -3.51 -0.81
CA ASN A 488 25.87 -3.57 -0.89
C ASN A 488 26.58 -2.99 0.36
N SER A 489 26.20 -3.48 1.54
CA SER A 489 26.78 -3.10 2.84
C SER A 489 26.42 -1.70 3.37
N SER A 490 25.47 -0.98 2.80
CA SER A 490 24.92 0.25 3.37
C SER A 490 23.86 -0.02 4.42
N ALA A 491 23.87 0.74 5.51
CA ALA A 491 22.78 0.77 6.47
C ALA A 491 21.50 1.31 5.83
N THR A 492 20.35 0.98 6.42
CA THR A 492 19.07 1.58 6.07
C THR A 492 18.58 2.47 7.19
N VAL A 493 17.96 3.58 6.86
CA VAL A 493 17.43 4.54 7.83
C VAL A 493 16.01 4.92 7.41
N SER A 494 15.20 5.43 8.34
CA SER A 494 13.88 5.98 7.97
C SER A 494 14.02 7.28 7.20
N GLY A 495 13.23 7.48 6.15
CA GLY A 495 13.30 8.70 5.35
C GLY A 495 12.41 8.70 4.12
N TYR A 496 12.42 9.82 3.41
CA TYR A 496 11.58 10.10 2.25
C TYR A 496 12.10 9.50 0.93
N SER A 497 13.42 9.30 0.82
CA SER A 497 14.01 8.74 -0.40
C SER A 497 13.56 7.30 -0.60
N THR A 498 13.35 6.88 -1.84
CA THR A 498 13.05 5.47 -2.20
C THR A 498 14.09 4.48 -1.64
N ARG A 499 15.33 4.95 -1.42
CA ARG A 499 16.43 4.15 -0.85
C ARG A 499 16.45 4.13 0.68
N ASP A 500 15.71 5.03 1.32
CA ASP A 500 15.42 4.99 2.74
C ASP A 500 14.23 4.08 2.98
N GLU A 501 13.63 4.11 4.18
CA GLU A 501 12.47 3.27 4.45
C GLU A 501 11.36 4.02 5.17
N MET A 502 10.14 3.55 4.92
CA MET A 502 8.91 3.96 5.59
C MET A 502 8.18 2.76 6.16
N CYS A 503 7.40 2.96 7.22
CA CYS A 503 6.50 1.96 7.78
C CYS A 503 5.15 2.61 8.06
N VAL A 504 4.30 2.70 7.04
CA VAL A 504 3.01 3.40 7.14
C VAL A 504 1.88 2.62 6.48
N GLY A 505 0.67 2.94 6.88
CA GLY A 505 -0.56 2.46 6.27
C GLY A 505 -1.57 3.58 6.13
N TRP A 506 -2.40 3.52 5.11
CA TRP A 506 -3.57 4.36 4.97
C TRP A 506 -4.82 3.53 5.21
N LEU A 507 -5.72 4.10 5.99
CA LEU A 507 -7.00 3.51 6.34
C LEU A 507 -8.11 4.32 5.68
N LEU A 508 -8.94 3.67 4.88
CA LEU A 508 -10.17 4.25 4.38
C LEU A 508 -11.29 3.84 5.34
N ILE A 509 -11.91 4.84 5.94
CA ILE A 509 -12.93 4.67 6.97
C ILE A 509 -14.28 5.24 6.53
N ASN A 510 -15.37 4.68 7.07
CA ASN A 510 -16.73 5.07 6.72
C ASN A 510 -17.20 6.39 7.36
N LYS A 511 -16.33 7.06 8.11
CA LYS A 511 -16.61 8.37 8.71
C LYS A 511 -15.48 9.34 8.41
N ARG A 512 -15.85 10.53 7.95
CA ARG A 512 -14.92 11.64 7.86
C ARG A 512 -14.56 12.10 9.27
N LEU A 513 -13.27 12.18 9.54
CA LEU A 513 -12.72 12.63 10.82
C LEU A 513 -12.03 13.98 10.64
N ASP A 514 -11.89 14.71 11.73
CA ASP A 514 -11.09 15.93 11.78
C ASP A 514 -9.57 15.66 11.86
N TYR A 515 -9.18 14.40 11.79
CA TYR A 515 -7.80 13.93 11.93
C TYR A 515 -7.37 13.15 10.69
N ALA A 516 -6.20 13.53 10.13
CA ALA A 516 -5.61 12.87 8.97
C ALA A 516 -4.49 11.90 9.33
N HIS A 517 -3.87 12.07 10.49
CA HIS A 517 -2.69 11.31 10.89
C HIS A 517 -2.80 10.84 12.33
N CYS A 518 -2.38 9.60 12.55
CA CYS A 518 -2.18 9.03 13.87
C CYS A 518 -0.92 8.16 13.82
N MET A 519 0.22 8.72 14.21
CA MET A 519 1.53 8.12 14.04
C MET A 519 2.35 8.18 15.32
N SER A 520 3.29 7.27 15.45
CA SER A 520 4.27 7.31 16.53
C SER A 520 5.70 7.29 15.99
N GLU A 521 6.64 7.73 16.81
CA GLU A 521 8.05 7.87 16.42
C GLU A 521 8.97 7.31 17.51
N TYR A 522 9.92 6.47 17.11
CA TYR A 522 11.05 6.19 17.98
C TYR A 522 11.79 7.51 18.28
N PRO A 523 12.10 7.83 19.54
CA PRO A 523 12.65 9.13 19.89
C PRO A 523 13.96 9.44 19.14
N SER A 524 13.98 10.51 18.35
CA SER A 524 15.13 10.90 17.51
C SER A 524 16.36 11.23 18.35
N GLU A 525 16.18 11.75 19.57
CA GLU A 525 17.28 12.02 20.53
C GLU A 525 18.04 10.74 20.90
N LYS A 526 17.36 9.58 20.97
CA LYS A 526 18.03 8.29 21.23
C LYS A 526 18.91 7.89 20.05
N THR A 527 18.44 8.11 18.83
CA THR A 527 19.23 7.85 17.61
C THR A 527 20.44 8.78 17.56
N LEU A 528 20.24 10.07 17.76
CA LEU A 528 21.33 11.05 17.75
C LEU A 528 22.37 10.75 18.84
N ALA A 529 21.92 10.44 20.06
CA ALA A 529 22.79 10.09 21.18
C ALA A 529 23.61 8.82 20.92
N ARG A 530 22.99 7.78 20.30
CA ARG A 530 23.68 6.54 19.93
C ARG A 530 24.90 6.77 19.04
N PHE A 531 24.79 7.72 18.11
CA PHE A 531 25.88 8.05 17.18
C PHE A 531 26.71 9.24 17.62
N GLY A 532 26.44 9.80 18.81
CA GLY A 532 27.14 10.96 19.34
C GLY A 532 26.98 12.23 18.51
N ILE A 533 25.85 12.37 17.79
CA ILE A 533 25.56 13.53 16.94
C ILE A 533 24.97 14.65 17.79
N GLN A 534 25.57 15.84 17.72
CA GLN A 534 25.11 17.04 18.42
C GLN A 534 24.43 18.03 17.46
N ASN A 535 24.92 18.13 16.23
CA ASN A 535 24.32 18.98 15.20
C ASN A 535 24.56 18.41 13.79
N MET A 536 23.55 18.45 12.93
CA MET A 536 23.67 18.08 11.51
C MET A 536 22.69 18.86 10.64
N THR A 537 22.95 18.95 9.34
CA THR A 537 21.99 19.43 8.36
C THR A 537 20.80 18.46 8.32
N TRP A 538 19.61 19.01 8.36
CA TRP A 538 18.40 18.24 8.07
C TRP A 538 17.98 18.47 6.64
N ASP A 539 18.04 17.42 5.83
CA ASP A 539 17.52 17.41 4.46
C ASP A 539 16.70 16.16 4.22
N LEU A 540 15.87 16.17 3.15
CA LEU A 540 15.10 15.01 2.73
C LEU A 540 16.02 13.91 2.22
N ASP A 541 17.05 14.29 1.47
CA ASP A 541 18.04 13.33 1.02
C ASP A 541 19.06 13.10 2.15
N LEU A 542 19.10 11.86 2.64
CA LEU A 542 20.02 11.47 3.71
C LEU A 542 21.49 11.60 3.32
N HIS A 543 21.81 11.60 2.03
CA HIS A 543 23.17 11.86 1.55
C HIS A 543 23.61 13.30 1.83
N ASP A 544 22.67 14.23 1.99
CA ASP A 544 22.92 15.64 2.25
C ASP A 544 22.82 16.00 3.73
N ARG A 545 22.50 15.05 4.61
CA ARG A 545 22.49 15.24 6.08
C ARG A 545 23.91 15.19 6.64
N ILE A 546 24.64 16.29 6.53
CA ILE A 546 26.03 16.41 6.96
C ILE A 546 26.10 16.71 8.46
N ILE A 547 26.96 16.00 9.15
CA ILE A 547 27.21 16.16 10.59
C ILE A 547 28.15 17.35 10.81
N HIS A 548 27.67 18.36 11.53
CA HIS A 548 28.42 19.56 11.85
C HIS A 548 29.09 19.54 13.21
N SER A 549 28.54 18.76 14.17
CA SER A 549 29.09 18.58 15.49
C SER A 549 28.76 17.19 16.02
N ALA A 550 29.76 16.53 16.57
CA ALA A 550 29.62 15.20 17.17
C ALA A 550 30.60 15.03 18.33
N THR A 551 30.28 14.12 19.27
CA THR A 551 31.16 13.76 20.41
C THR A 551 32.53 13.26 19.92
N ASN A 552 32.57 12.47 18.82
CA ASN A 552 33.83 12.15 18.15
C ASN A 552 34.06 13.13 17.00
N PRO A 553 35.11 13.97 17.06
CA PRO A 553 35.41 14.95 15.99
C PRO A 553 35.65 14.33 14.60
N GLN A 554 36.05 13.07 14.52
CA GLN A 554 36.25 12.37 13.24
C GLN A 554 34.95 12.11 12.49
N ASN A 555 33.81 12.22 13.13
CA ASN A 555 32.50 12.06 12.52
C ASN A 555 31.98 13.36 11.87
N VAL A 556 32.62 14.50 12.16
CA VAL A 556 32.25 15.78 11.54
C VAL A 556 32.60 15.78 10.08
N GLY A 557 31.64 16.21 9.23
CA GLY A 557 31.76 16.17 7.78
C GLY A 557 31.30 14.87 7.12
N LEU A 558 31.07 13.80 7.89
CA LEU A 558 30.40 12.61 7.37
C LEU A 558 28.90 12.90 7.15
N THR A 559 28.30 12.19 6.19
CA THR A 559 26.84 12.13 6.13
C THR A 559 26.30 11.23 7.23
N PHE A 560 25.05 11.45 7.63
CA PHE A 560 24.37 10.59 8.61
C PHE A 560 24.42 9.11 8.21
N ASN A 561 24.14 8.82 6.94
CA ASN A 561 24.17 7.44 6.44
C ASN A 561 25.57 6.82 6.48
N GLN A 562 26.64 7.58 6.19
CA GLN A 562 28.02 7.10 6.31
C GLN A 562 28.34 6.74 7.77
N LEU A 563 28.02 7.62 8.72
CA LEU A 563 28.27 7.37 10.13
C LEU A 563 27.51 6.13 10.63
N VAL A 564 26.21 6.06 10.35
CA VAL A 564 25.35 4.92 10.73
C VAL A 564 25.91 3.62 10.14
N THR A 565 26.30 3.63 8.87
CA THR A 565 26.88 2.46 8.19
C THR A 565 28.19 2.04 8.83
N ASN A 566 29.10 2.98 9.09
CA ASN A 566 30.41 2.69 9.71
C ASN A 566 30.27 2.06 11.10
N VAL A 567 29.34 2.56 11.91
CA VAL A 567 29.11 2.05 13.27
C VAL A 567 28.41 0.69 13.23
N LEU A 568 27.32 0.57 12.48
CA LEU A 568 26.47 -0.62 12.50
C LEU A 568 27.02 -1.81 11.70
N SER A 569 27.97 -1.58 10.78
CA SER A 569 28.64 -2.67 10.04
C SER A 569 29.39 -3.64 10.96
N ASN A 570 29.85 -3.16 12.10
CA ASN A 570 30.60 -3.96 13.06
C ASN A 570 29.73 -4.63 14.14
N TYR A 571 28.40 -4.47 14.06
CA TYR A 571 27.50 -5.06 15.06
C TYR A 571 27.43 -6.57 14.91
N THR A 572 27.59 -7.27 16.06
CA THR A 572 27.33 -8.72 16.15
C THR A 572 25.82 -9.01 15.97
N ILE A 573 25.47 -10.27 15.80
CA ILE A 573 24.07 -10.69 15.69
C ILE A 573 23.28 -10.29 16.95
N GLU A 574 23.87 -10.42 18.13
CA GLU A 574 23.24 -10.04 19.39
C GLU A 574 23.01 -8.52 19.47
N GLN A 575 23.98 -7.72 19.02
CA GLN A 575 23.86 -6.26 19.00
C GLN A 575 22.79 -5.81 17.97
N ARG A 576 22.66 -6.48 16.84
CA ARG A 576 21.61 -6.21 15.84
C ARG A 576 20.23 -6.47 16.42
N ARG A 577 20.06 -7.62 17.13
CA ARG A 577 18.80 -7.95 17.81
C ARG A 577 18.48 -6.97 18.94
N ALA A 578 19.47 -6.59 19.72
CA ALA A 578 19.28 -5.62 20.78
C ALA A 578 18.86 -4.24 20.23
N LEU A 579 19.39 -3.84 19.07
CA LEU A 579 18.99 -2.60 18.40
C LEU A 579 17.56 -2.68 17.88
N GLU A 580 17.17 -3.81 17.26
CA GLU A 580 15.80 -4.06 16.82
C GLU A 580 14.82 -4.04 17.99
N ASP A 581 15.11 -4.79 19.05
CA ASP A 581 14.30 -4.82 20.28
C ASP A 581 14.16 -3.43 20.92
N GLU A 582 15.24 -2.66 20.95
CA GLU A 582 15.20 -1.30 21.46
C GLU A 582 14.28 -0.43 20.64
N GLN A 583 14.39 -0.43 19.31
CA GLN A 583 13.58 0.41 18.43
C GLN A 583 12.12 -0.03 18.41
N LEU A 584 11.86 -1.34 18.53
CA LEU A 584 10.51 -1.87 18.52
C LEU A 584 9.77 -1.65 19.86
N TYR A 585 10.46 -1.78 20.99
CA TYR A 585 9.83 -1.81 22.32
C TYR A 585 10.09 -0.56 23.18
N THR A 586 11.01 0.32 22.80
CA THR A 586 11.11 1.63 23.47
C THR A 586 9.79 2.38 23.31
N PRO A 587 9.33 3.09 24.34
CA PRO A 587 8.18 3.97 24.19
C PRO A 587 8.39 5.00 23.07
N HIS A 588 7.45 5.04 22.14
CA HIS A 588 7.43 6.01 21.04
C HIS A 588 6.70 7.29 21.44
N VAL A 589 7.13 8.40 20.90
CA VAL A 589 6.37 9.66 20.93
C VAL A 589 5.18 9.52 19.99
N GLN A 590 3.98 9.75 20.51
CA GLN A 590 2.73 9.64 19.73
C GLN A 590 2.28 11.01 19.24
N SER A 591 1.87 11.08 17.99
CA SER A 591 1.24 12.25 17.39
C SER A 591 -0.11 11.92 16.74
N CYS A 592 -1.14 12.73 17.02
CA CYS A 592 -2.40 12.71 16.30
C CYS A 592 -2.73 14.15 15.87
N PHE A 593 -2.91 14.35 14.56
CA PHE A 593 -3.07 15.68 13.96
C PHE A 593 -4.52 15.96 13.59
N ASN A 594 -5.04 17.06 14.14
CA ASN A 594 -6.35 17.61 13.81
C ASN A 594 -6.20 18.69 12.72
N PHE A 595 -7.03 18.68 11.68
CA PHE A 595 -6.96 19.67 10.62
C PHE A 595 -7.84 20.90 10.81
N ILE A 596 -8.83 20.88 11.67
CA ILE A 596 -9.75 22.02 11.84
C ILE A 596 -9.09 23.12 12.67
N SER A 597 -8.24 22.80 13.61
CA SER A 597 -7.78 23.77 14.62
C SER A 597 -6.53 24.55 14.26
N GLY A 598 -5.87 24.34 13.12
CA GLY A 598 -4.62 25.07 12.75
C GLY A 598 -3.47 24.98 13.76
N GLY A 599 -3.71 24.32 14.90
CA GLY A 599 -2.80 24.27 16.05
C GLY A 599 -1.68 23.23 16.00
N ARG A 600 -1.39 22.66 14.83
CA ARG A 600 -0.48 21.54 14.63
C ARG A 600 0.92 21.73 15.15
N ILE A 601 1.44 22.93 14.93
CA ILE A 601 2.87 23.20 15.15
C ILE A 601 3.16 23.43 16.61
N GLN A 602 2.30 24.14 17.30
CA GLN A 602 2.49 24.40 18.72
C GLN A 602 2.42 23.11 19.53
N TYR A 603 1.60 22.14 19.10
CA TYR A 603 1.55 20.83 19.75
C TYR A 603 2.86 20.05 19.58
N TYR A 604 3.38 19.96 18.35
CA TYR A 604 4.65 19.26 18.09
C TYR A 604 5.84 19.97 18.77
N LEU A 605 5.85 21.28 18.72
CA LEU A 605 6.86 22.09 19.43
C LEU A 605 6.77 21.98 20.95
N SER A 606 5.57 21.83 21.51
CA SER A 606 5.40 21.66 22.96
C SER A 606 5.85 20.26 23.42
N LEU A 607 5.63 19.23 22.60
CA LEU A 607 6.16 17.89 22.89
C LEU A 607 7.69 17.87 22.86
N LEU A 608 8.28 18.49 21.84
CA LEU A 608 9.74 18.58 21.73
C LEU A 608 10.37 19.43 22.85
N LYS A 609 9.69 20.47 23.33
CA LYS A 609 10.18 21.33 24.41
C LYS A 609 10.05 20.73 25.82
N GLN A 610 9.08 19.85 26.03
CA GLN A 610 8.85 19.25 27.38
C GLN A 610 9.79 18.09 27.71
N GLU A 611 10.39 17.44 26.70
CA GLU A 611 11.25 16.27 26.89
C GLU A 611 12.75 16.55 26.65
N LEU A 612 13.12 17.79 26.27
CA LEU A 612 14.51 18.15 26.04
C LEU A 612 15.15 18.73 27.29
N PRO A 613 16.40 18.37 27.60
CA PRO A 613 17.18 19.08 28.57
C PRO A 613 17.27 20.59 28.21
N GLU A 614 17.26 21.44 29.23
CA GLU A 614 17.35 22.89 29.05
C GLU A 614 18.58 23.26 28.18
N GLY A 615 18.36 23.93 27.04
CA GLY A 615 19.42 24.35 26.13
C GLY A 615 19.65 23.47 24.89
N VAL A 616 18.87 22.40 24.69
CA VAL A 616 18.94 21.60 23.48
C VAL A 616 17.89 22.09 22.47
N GLU A 617 18.32 22.76 21.39
CA GLU A 617 17.50 23.05 20.23
C GLU A 617 17.58 21.87 19.26
N LEU A 618 16.53 21.05 19.20
CA LEU A 618 16.36 20.11 18.10
C LEU A 618 15.98 20.87 16.84
N PRO A 619 16.65 20.63 15.72
CA PRO A 619 16.17 21.14 14.44
C PRO A 619 14.79 20.52 14.16
N LEU A 620 13.79 21.38 14.01
CA LEU A 620 12.45 20.96 13.58
C LEU A 620 12.56 20.15 12.28
N PRO A 621 11.82 19.04 12.14
CA PRO A 621 11.68 18.37 10.87
C PRO A 621 11.35 19.38 9.76
N ALA A 622 11.92 19.21 8.57
CA ALA A 622 11.82 20.19 7.48
C ALA A 622 10.37 20.64 7.21
N MET A 623 9.40 19.72 7.33
CA MET A 623 7.97 20.03 7.16
C MET A 623 7.40 21.01 8.20
N PHE A 624 8.08 21.24 9.32
CA PHE A 624 7.63 22.14 10.40
C PHE A 624 8.46 23.43 10.50
N ARG A 625 9.61 23.53 9.78
CA ARG A 625 10.46 24.73 9.83
C ARG A 625 9.83 25.96 9.18
N ASP A 626 8.95 25.73 8.20
CA ASP A 626 8.40 26.77 7.33
C ASP A 626 7.04 27.32 7.80
N LEU A 627 6.57 26.84 8.93
CA LEU A 627 5.29 27.27 9.46
C LEU A 627 5.50 28.49 10.38
N GLN A 628 5.33 29.70 9.81
CA GLN A 628 5.25 30.94 10.61
C GLN A 628 4.03 30.84 11.54
N VAL A 629 4.31 30.68 12.82
CA VAL A 629 3.30 30.80 13.87
C VAL A 629 2.86 32.27 13.92
N SER A 630 1.71 32.59 13.32
CA SER A 630 1.05 33.85 13.67
C SER A 630 0.63 33.80 15.13
N ASP A 631 0.79 34.88 15.85
CA ASP A 631 0.66 35.07 17.30
C ASP A 631 -0.73 34.80 17.90
N ARG A 632 -1.55 33.92 17.32
CA ARG A 632 -2.84 33.53 17.87
C ARG A 632 -2.73 32.16 18.54
N THR A 633 -2.48 32.21 19.84
CA THR A 633 -2.50 31.11 20.78
C THR A 633 -3.87 30.45 20.85
N ILE A 634 -4.06 29.37 20.12
CA ILE A 634 -5.08 28.38 20.46
C ILE A 634 -4.39 27.36 21.36
N GLN A 635 -4.67 27.43 22.66
CA GLN A 635 -4.22 26.41 23.62
C GLN A 635 -4.96 25.11 23.32
N MET A 636 -4.32 24.21 22.57
CA MET A 636 -4.68 22.80 22.60
C MET A 636 -4.03 22.17 23.84
N PRO A 637 -4.74 21.37 24.61
CA PRO A 637 -4.12 20.64 25.71
C PRO A 637 -3.04 19.73 25.14
N ALA A 638 -1.81 19.91 25.59
CA ALA A 638 -0.70 19.05 25.25
C ALA A 638 -1.05 17.60 25.54
N ILE A 639 -1.00 16.74 24.53
CA ILE A 639 -1.14 15.32 24.70
C ILE A 639 0.27 14.74 24.59
N SER A 640 1.02 14.76 25.65
CA SER A 640 2.13 13.83 25.79
C SER A 640 1.53 12.45 25.99
N SER A 641 1.36 11.69 24.92
CA SER A 641 1.00 10.29 25.04
C SER A 641 2.12 9.44 24.45
N VAL A 642 2.40 8.38 25.16
CA VAL A 642 3.43 7.43 24.78
C VAL A 642 2.74 6.24 24.13
N ALA A 643 3.19 5.86 22.95
CA ALA A 643 2.77 4.65 22.29
C ALA A 643 3.76 3.52 22.60
N ARG A 644 3.28 2.33 22.86
CA ARG A 644 4.10 1.15 23.12
C ARG A 644 3.63 -0.04 22.29
N TYR A 645 4.57 -0.80 21.78
CA TYR A 645 4.28 -2.12 21.28
C TYR A 645 3.88 -3.03 22.46
N PRO A 646 2.74 -3.71 22.43
CA PRO A 646 2.29 -4.52 23.57
C PRO A 646 3.09 -5.82 23.66
N ARG A 647 4.23 -5.76 24.35
CA ARG A 647 5.21 -6.86 24.47
C ARG A 647 4.64 -8.12 25.13
N GLU A 648 3.71 -7.94 26.06
CA GLU A 648 3.17 -9.02 26.91
C GLU A 648 1.90 -9.63 26.32
N VAL A 649 1.38 -9.08 25.23
CA VAL A 649 0.18 -9.61 24.57
C VAL A 649 0.57 -10.76 23.66
N PRO A 650 -0.04 -11.94 23.81
CA PRO A 650 0.16 -13.03 22.86
C PRO A 650 -0.19 -12.58 21.44
N GLU A 651 0.69 -12.86 20.48
CA GLU A 651 0.42 -12.54 19.08
C GLU A 651 -0.77 -13.35 18.57
N TYR A 652 -1.69 -12.69 17.87
CA TYR A 652 -2.80 -13.35 17.20
C TYR A 652 -2.26 -14.46 16.28
N GLN A 653 -2.84 -15.65 16.39
CA GLN A 653 -2.53 -16.77 15.52
C GLN A 653 -3.74 -17.02 14.62
N PRO A 654 -3.63 -16.82 13.30
CA PRO A 654 -4.71 -17.16 12.38
C PRO A 654 -5.02 -18.66 12.47
N GLU A 655 -6.28 -19.03 12.37
CA GLU A 655 -6.69 -20.43 12.34
C GLU A 655 -6.10 -21.11 11.11
N ILE A 656 -5.30 -22.16 11.35
CA ILE A 656 -4.78 -23.04 10.32
C ILE A 656 -5.86 -24.08 10.02
N SER A 657 -6.31 -24.17 8.77
CA SER A 657 -7.38 -25.09 8.37
C SER A 657 -6.92 -26.52 8.12
N CYS A 658 -5.65 -26.81 8.35
CA CYS A 658 -5.09 -28.15 8.12
C CYS A 658 -5.48 -29.13 9.24
N PRO A 659 -6.01 -30.32 8.91
CA PRO A 659 -6.27 -31.33 9.92
C PRO A 659 -4.94 -31.78 10.56
N ALA A 660 -4.97 -32.04 11.88
CA ALA A 660 -3.82 -32.60 12.55
C ALA A 660 -3.43 -33.95 11.88
N PRO A 661 -2.13 -34.23 11.68
CA PRO A 661 -1.69 -35.50 11.07
C PRO A 661 -2.30 -36.68 11.83
N LYS A 662 -2.95 -37.59 11.11
CA LYS A 662 -3.50 -38.79 11.71
C LYS A 662 -2.32 -39.59 12.32
N SER A 663 -2.32 -39.74 13.63
CA SER A 663 -1.35 -40.60 14.34
C SER A 663 -1.57 -42.07 13.93
N GLY A 664 -0.80 -42.58 12.98
CA GLY A 664 -0.92 -43.96 12.54
C GLY A 664 -0.14 -44.28 11.27
N GLY A 665 1.16 -44.11 11.30
CA GLY A 665 2.06 -44.55 10.25
C GLY A 665 3.50 -44.40 10.75
N THR A 666 4.20 -45.51 10.94
CA THR A 666 5.61 -45.55 11.28
C THR A 666 6.45 -45.08 10.10
N GLY A 667 6.54 -43.76 9.94
CA GLY A 667 7.47 -43.09 9.07
C GLY A 667 7.81 -41.79 9.78
N GLU A 668 9.08 -41.60 10.13
CA GLU A 668 9.62 -40.40 10.71
C GLU A 668 9.53 -39.21 9.70
N GLY A 669 8.35 -38.73 9.47
CA GLY A 669 8.09 -37.45 8.86
C GLY A 669 7.63 -36.48 9.95
N VAL A 670 8.55 -35.68 10.47
CA VAL A 670 8.21 -34.60 11.39
C VAL A 670 7.39 -33.61 10.60
N TYR A 671 6.06 -33.71 10.68
CA TYR A 671 5.15 -32.63 10.28
C TYR A 671 5.48 -31.40 11.16
N ARG A 672 6.36 -30.58 10.68
CA ARG A 672 6.43 -29.19 11.17
C ARG A 672 5.29 -28.48 10.49
N GLY A 673 4.17 -28.34 11.21
CA GLY A 673 3.13 -27.37 10.82
C GLY A 673 3.83 -26.08 10.42
N TYR A 674 3.30 -25.36 9.42
CA TYR A 674 3.78 -24.05 9.04
C TYR A 674 3.94 -23.21 10.33
N LYS A 675 5.13 -23.19 10.84
CA LYS A 675 5.55 -22.09 11.69
C LYS A 675 5.75 -20.97 10.69
N PRO A 676 5.00 -19.86 10.80
CA PRO A 676 5.47 -18.64 10.19
C PRO A 676 6.95 -18.56 10.60
N PRO A 677 7.86 -18.18 9.70
CA PRO A 677 9.28 -18.11 10.02
C PRO A 677 9.37 -17.46 11.38
N VAL A 678 9.88 -18.20 12.35
CA VAL A 678 9.85 -17.83 13.76
C VAL A 678 10.55 -16.49 13.80
N GLY A 679 9.77 -15.43 13.85
CA GLY A 679 10.23 -14.19 14.38
C GLY A 679 10.76 -14.60 15.74
N ILE A 680 12.02 -14.42 15.99
CA ILE A 680 12.82 -14.93 17.07
C ILE A 680 12.04 -14.87 18.38
N GLY A 681 11.23 -15.89 18.62
CA GLY A 681 10.64 -16.17 19.91
C GLY A 681 11.75 -16.72 20.77
N GLY A 682 12.49 -15.83 21.42
CA GLY A 682 13.38 -16.22 22.47
C GLY A 682 12.60 -17.05 23.47
N LYS A 683 13.10 -18.23 23.80
CA LYS A 683 12.60 -19.05 24.93
C LYS A 683 12.36 -18.12 26.11
N TRP A 684 11.12 -17.94 26.49
CA TRP A 684 10.74 -17.25 27.72
C TRP A 684 11.38 -17.97 28.90
N ARG A 685 12.44 -17.43 29.46
CA ARG A 685 12.83 -17.78 30.83
C ARG A 685 11.91 -16.99 31.75
N LYS A 686 11.20 -17.71 32.60
CA LYS A 686 10.52 -17.14 33.75
C LYS A 686 11.57 -16.41 34.58
N TYR A 687 11.37 -15.12 34.75
CA TYR A 687 11.75 -14.35 35.91
C TYR A 687 10.66 -13.30 36.18
#